data_6f811007de03e47d7d088278cdd5e3c8
#
_entry.id   6f811007de03e47d7d088278cdd5e3c8
#
_cell.length_a   1.000
_cell.length_b   1.000
_cell.length_c   1.000
_cell.angle_alpha   90.00
_cell.angle_beta   90.00
_cell.angle_gamma   90.00
#
_symmetry.space_group_name_H-M   'P 1'
#
loop_
_entity.id
_entity.type
_entity.pdbx_description
1 polymer ?
#
loop_
_entity_poly.entity_id
_entity_poly.type
_entity_poly.pdbx_seq_one_letter_code
_entity_poly.pdbx_strand_id
1 'polypeptide(L)'
;MKKKYLLVALFVVVGIVGFAGVQYLPTSENEIASEALDSVATRRDLRRSFFDKREILVVYGAKDTVLQQQYKDILHDLSLLEVSKSWRSVKVNYQNVDEVSEESLKNSIVYLVGAVDENRLIKKYITDTPFQVSKTAIGIGTKKVQNNNSVLGVSFYPSPVDSKIPLSFLTGTDAEQVFSFFAEKVLEQGQSFYRQNLEYEVYEDKERMVMGDFNANWGIEGSTYFNFSTGTKVVLDTDEYQFIDHQNAIRTSEVSEKQNEVNASRIRVFDFVGKDNVPKITYNFYTCTEEKGLMTGNTDHSTFDTVTNAVHTIVNKIYENNNIGRNNALLLYNLIGESDKNIITSGLPIYFTDTWQMKGYKYWSARLVESENTYTVAELLDNSFMEMESSLIRDCMAGAFTDFLIKTWGKDTYLKRYKNASLSEREIKSLEVKWQNYLKGLPKEHPKKKTESKKLPYLKGFNFAHEGYSIYNGYGSKKATESLLKQKNMGSNAMAIVPYTGINDINTPTPLHFSDNAGSENDDAIVHAVATASDMGMYTLLKPQIYVGGSWPGGIDMPTDAQWNKFHDYYYRWIRHYAFLAEIHEMDALCIGVEFTKATLSQPDAWRAMIKKTRALYSGQLTYAANWGAEFEEIEFWNDLDFIGLNSYYPLSKKENPTNEEMSLQFDTIKTKIKKVYDRFQKPIVFTEIGFRSVDTPWKNPHAEADDTINEEAQRRAYEIIFEGIQDEPWCQGILWWKFPSFIEYRGEHNSAFTPNNKLAEETVREWFTK
;
A
#
# COMPACT_ATOMS: atom_id res chain seq x y z
N MET A 1 -31.37 19.90 -14.17
CA MET A 1 -30.49 19.34 -13.16
C MET A 1 -30.07 17.86 -13.37
N LYS A 2 -30.82 17.03 -14.09
CA LYS A 2 -30.47 15.59 -14.28
C LYS A 2 -29.40 15.28 -15.37
N LYS A 3 -29.07 16.22 -16.27
CA LYS A 3 -28.04 16.02 -17.32
C LYS A 3 -26.59 16.34 -16.92
N LYS A 4 -26.38 17.08 -15.81
CA LYS A 4 -25.02 17.39 -15.33
C LYS A 4 -24.37 16.25 -14.53
N TYR A 5 -25.18 15.39 -13.93
CA TYR A 5 -24.65 14.27 -13.13
C TYR A 5 -24.25 13.04 -13.97
N LEU A 6 -24.75 12.95 -15.21
CA LEU A 6 -24.39 11.85 -16.12
C LEU A 6 -22.97 12.03 -16.72
N LEU A 7 -22.52 13.28 -16.88
CA LEU A 7 -21.16 13.56 -17.38
C LEU A 7 -20.08 13.35 -16.31
N VAL A 8 -20.40 13.63 -15.03
CA VAL A 8 -19.47 13.41 -13.92
C VAL A 8 -19.26 11.92 -13.63
N ALA A 9 -20.30 11.10 -13.79
CA ALA A 9 -20.19 9.65 -13.64
C ALA A 9 -19.34 8.99 -14.75
N LEU A 10 -19.32 9.56 -15.96
CA LEU A 10 -18.49 9.04 -17.06
C LEU A 10 -17.01 9.36 -16.88
N PHE A 11 -16.67 10.52 -16.28
CA PHE A 11 -15.28 10.91 -16.04
C PHE A 11 -14.64 10.19 -14.85
N VAL A 12 -15.40 9.82 -13.82
CA VAL A 12 -14.90 9.04 -12.68
C VAL A 12 -14.56 7.59 -13.11
N VAL A 13 -15.31 7.02 -14.05
CA VAL A 13 -15.02 5.68 -14.61
C VAL A 13 -13.75 5.71 -15.48
N VAL A 14 -13.52 6.79 -16.24
CA VAL A 14 -12.31 6.93 -17.08
C VAL A 14 -11.05 7.20 -16.24
N GLY A 15 -11.14 7.93 -15.13
CA GLY A 15 -9.98 8.23 -14.26
C GLY A 15 -9.47 7.02 -13.48
N ILE A 16 -10.37 6.16 -13.00
CA ILE A 16 -10.00 4.94 -12.24
C ILE A 16 -9.60 3.80 -13.19
N VAL A 17 -10.19 3.73 -14.38
CA VAL A 17 -9.73 2.84 -15.46
C VAL A 17 -8.39 3.32 -16.01
N GLY A 18 -8.06 4.63 -15.94
CA GLY A 18 -6.78 5.18 -16.32
C GLY A 18 -5.60 4.65 -15.48
N PHE A 19 -5.78 4.43 -14.17
CA PHE A 19 -4.69 3.91 -13.32
C PHE A 19 -4.46 2.39 -13.49
N ALA A 20 -5.51 1.63 -13.74
CA ALA A 20 -5.40 0.21 -14.13
C ALA A 20 -5.31 0.02 -15.66
N GLY A 21 -5.72 1.01 -16.44
CA GLY A 21 -5.83 0.93 -17.91
C GLY A 21 -4.70 1.61 -18.68
N VAL A 22 -3.98 2.60 -18.10
CA VAL A 22 -2.80 3.21 -18.75
C VAL A 22 -1.62 2.21 -18.80
N GLN A 23 -1.62 1.21 -17.93
CA GLN A 23 -0.67 0.08 -18.07
C GLN A 23 -1.07 -0.92 -19.18
N TYR A 24 -2.26 -0.79 -19.81
CA TYR A 24 -2.81 -1.79 -20.74
C TYR A 24 -3.68 -1.19 -21.86
N LEU A 25 -3.29 -0.08 -22.49
CA LEU A 25 -3.85 0.29 -23.78
C LEU A 25 -3.15 -0.49 -24.91
N PRO A 26 -3.89 -0.96 -25.93
CA PRO A 26 -3.35 -1.84 -26.95
C PRO A 26 -2.43 -1.11 -27.91
N THR A 27 -1.27 -1.71 -28.19
CA THR A 27 -0.56 -1.45 -29.42
C THR A 27 -1.42 -1.81 -30.61
N SER A 28 -1.52 -0.91 -31.59
CA SER A 28 -2.10 -1.22 -32.89
C SER A 28 -1.21 -2.27 -33.58
N GLU A 29 -1.58 -3.54 -33.49
CA GLU A 29 -1.00 -4.56 -34.33
C GLU A 29 -1.52 -4.38 -35.74
N ASN A 30 -0.61 -4.18 -36.68
CA ASN A 30 -0.87 -4.41 -38.08
C ASN A 30 -1.25 -5.90 -38.24
N GLU A 31 -2.49 -6.16 -38.56
CA GLU A 31 -2.98 -7.48 -38.93
C GLU A 31 -2.24 -7.96 -40.19
N ILE A 32 -1.23 -8.78 -39.98
CA ILE A 32 -0.84 -9.78 -40.99
C ILE A 32 -1.75 -10.98 -40.70
N ALA A 33 -2.71 -11.22 -41.59
CA ALA A 33 -3.55 -12.40 -41.55
C ALA A 33 -2.68 -13.67 -41.59
N SER A 34 -2.43 -14.26 -40.44
CA SER A 34 -2.01 -15.65 -40.31
C SER A 34 -3.22 -16.44 -39.80
N GLU A 35 -3.50 -17.57 -40.42
CA GLU A 35 -4.55 -18.53 -40.10
C GLU A 35 -4.63 -18.77 -38.58
N ALA A 36 -5.85 -18.67 -38.05
CA ALA A 36 -6.17 -18.80 -36.64
C ALA A 36 -5.72 -20.17 -36.08
N LEU A 37 -4.56 -20.20 -35.45
CA LEU A 37 -4.32 -21.09 -34.32
C LEU A 37 -5.24 -20.57 -33.20
N ASP A 38 -6.05 -21.44 -32.58
CA ASP A 38 -6.84 -21.15 -31.39
C ASP A 38 -5.89 -20.61 -30.29
N SER A 39 -5.80 -19.28 -30.19
CA SER A 39 -4.89 -18.65 -29.24
C SER A 39 -5.45 -18.84 -27.83
N VAL A 40 -4.62 -19.35 -26.94
CA VAL A 40 -4.95 -19.48 -25.50
C VAL A 40 -5.42 -18.11 -24.99
N ALA A 41 -6.60 -18.06 -24.37
CA ALA A 41 -7.15 -16.81 -23.84
C ALA A 41 -6.18 -16.19 -22.82
N THR A 42 -5.97 -14.89 -22.96
CA THR A 42 -5.09 -14.15 -22.05
C THR A 42 -5.87 -13.66 -20.81
N ARG A 43 -5.15 -13.37 -19.72
CA ARG A 43 -5.75 -12.70 -18.54
C ARG A 43 -6.47 -11.39 -18.90
N ARG A 44 -5.98 -10.71 -19.91
CA ARG A 44 -6.59 -9.48 -20.43
C ARG A 44 -7.96 -9.76 -21.06
N ASP A 45 -8.08 -10.81 -21.85
CA ASP A 45 -9.35 -11.19 -22.48
C ASP A 45 -10.40 -11.51 -21.43
N LEU A 46 -10.04 -12.30 -20.41
CA LEU A 46 -10.93 -12.67 -19.31
C LEU A 46 -11.36 -11.45 -18.48
N ARG A 47 -10.42 -10.58 -18.13
CA ARG A 47 -10.73 -9.35 -17.39
C ARG A 47 -11.62 -8.41 -18.20
N ARG A 48 -11.35 -8.23 -19.50
CA ARG A 48 -12.17 -7.42 -20.38
C ARG A 48 -13.60 -7.95 -20.44
N SER A 49 -13.77 -9.25 -20.69
CA SER A 49 -15.08 -9.91 -20.71
C SER A 49 -15.84 -9.72 -19.39
N PHE A 50 -15.13 -9.77 -18.23
CA PHE A 50 -15.70 -9.52 -16.92
C PHE A 50 -16.16 -8.07 -16.74
N PHE A 51 -15.34 -7.09 -17.10
CA PHE A 51 -15.66 -5.68 -16.92
C PHE A 51 -16.76 -5.20 -17.87
N ASP A 52 -16.85 -5.78 -19.05
CA ASP A 52 -17.89 -5.46 -20.03
C ASP A 52 -19.27 -5.92 -19.52
N LYS A 53 -19.37 -7.05 -18.83
CA LYS A 53 -20.63 -7.60 -18.31
C LYS A 53 -20.96 -7.12 -16.90
N ARG A 54 -20.01 -7.11 -15.99
CA ARG A 54 -20.19 -6.80 -14.55
C ARG A 54 -21.36 -7.54 -13.90
N GLU A 55 -21.61 -8.75 -14.34
CA GLU A 55 -22.70 -9.62 -13.90
C GLU A 55 -22.19 -11.06 -13.78
N ILE A 56 -22.44 -11.70 -12.64
CA ILE A 56 -22.03 -13.08 -12.33
C ILE A 56 -23.26 -13.96 -12.18
N LEU A 57 -23.25 -15.11 -12.82
CA LEU A 57 -24.17 -16.21 -12.55
C LEU A 57 -23.55 -17.19 -11.55
N VAL A 58 -24.05 -17.20 -10.33
CA VAL A 58 -23.67 -18.19 -9.31
C VAL A 58 -24.48 -19.46 -9.51
N VAL A 59 -23.78 -20.59 -9.76
CA VAL A 59 -24.41 -21.90 -9.89
C VAL A 59 -24.02 -22.75 -8.68
N TYR A 60 -24.97 -22.93 -7.78
CA TYR A 60 -24.77 -23.71 -6.56
C TYR A 60 -25.26 -25.16 -6.69
N GLY A 61 -24.58 -26.07 -6.01
CA GLY A 61 -24.96 -27.48 -5.95
C GLY A 61 -24.80 -28.03 -4.54
N ALA A 62 -25.88 -28.63 -4.03
CA ALA A 62 -25.91 -29.39 -2.77
C ALA A 62 -26.96 -30.50 -2.88
N LYS A 63 -26.72 -31.66 -2.26
CA LYS A 63 -27.67 -32.78 -2.21
C LYS A 63 -28.64 -32.65 -1.04
N ASP A 64 -28.16 -32.13 0.08
CA ASP A 64 -28.97 -31.86 1.24
C ASP A 64 -29.94 -30.71 1.00
N THR A 65 -31.22 -30.90 1.29
CA THR A 65 -32.26 -29.89 1.04
C THR A 65 -32.18 -28.68 1.93
N VAL A 66 -31.65 -28.83 3.15
CA VAL A 66 -31.43 -27.72 4.09
C VAL A 66 -30.29 -26.84 3.55
N LEU A 67 -29.22 -27.48 3.11
CA LEU A 67 -28.08 -26.78 2.54
C LEU A 67 -28.44 -26.07 1.21
N GLN A 68 -29.27 -26.70 0.38
CA GLN A 68 -29.81 -26.04 -0.81
C GLN A 68 -30.59 -24.77 -0.47
N GLN A 69 -31.42 -24.81 0.57
CA GLN A 69 -32.20 -23.65 0.99
C GLN A 69 -31.29 -22.56 1.54
N GLN A 70 -30.27 -22.92 2.31
CA GLN A 70 -29.28 -21.94 2.83
C GLN A 70 -28.52 -21.23 1.71
N TYR A 71 -28.07 -21.95 0.66
CA TYR A 71 -27.50 -21.32 -0.53
C TYR A 71 -28.46 -20.36 -1.21
N LYS A 72 -29.71 -20.80 -1.37
CA LYS A 72 -30.75 -19.98 -2.01
C LYS A 72 -31.02 -18.70 -1.23
N ASP A 73 -31.10 -18.77 0.09
CA ASP A 73 -31.39 -17.62 0.95
C ASP A 73 -30.28 -16.57 0.87
N ILE A 74 -29.02 -16.98 1.08
CA ILE A 74 -27.88 -16.05 1.03
C ILE A 74 -27.67 -15.43 -0.37
N LEU A 75 -27.89 -16.23 -1.43
CA LEU A 75 -27.77 -15.75 -2.80
C LEU A 75 -28.94 -14.86 -3.21
N HIS A 76 -30.14 -15.12 -2.67
CA HIS A 76 -31.28 -14.24 -2.84
C HIS A 76 -31.00 -12.84 -2.26
N ASP A 77 -30.57 -12.78 -1.01
CA ASP A 77 -30.22 -11.53 -0.34
C ASP A 77 -29.11 -10.78 -1.10
N LEU A 78 -28.07 -11.48 -1.53
CA LEU A 78 -26.98 -10.90 -2.32
C LEU A 78 -27.46 -10.35 -3.68
N SER A 79 -28.42 -11.01 -4.32
CA SER A 79 -28.99 -10.60 -5.62
C SER A 79 -29.85 -9.34 -5.54
N LEU A 80 -30.39 -9.01 -4.36
CA LEU A 80 -31.20 -7.81 -4.12
C LEU A 80 -30.37 -6.55 -3.88
N LEU A 81 -29.05 -6.70 -3.65
CA LEU A 81 -28.18 -5.56 -3.42
C LEU A 81 -28.01 -4.72 -4.70
N GLU A 82 -28.18 -3.41 -4.57
CA GLU A 82 -27.85 -2.48 -5.66
C GLU A 82 -26.36 -2.50 -5.95
N VAL A 83 -26.01 -2.56 -7.23
CA VAL A 83 -24.60 -2.51 -7.65
C VAL A 83 -24.03 -1.15 -7.29
N SER A 84 -23.08 -1.12 -6.37
CA SER A 84 -22.43 0.11 -5.94
C SER A 84 -21.61 0.75 -7.07
N LYS A 85 -21.23 2.03 -6.91
CA LYS A 85 -20.34 2.72 -7.86
C LYS A 85 -18.92 2.13 -7.89
N SER A 86 -18.57 1.29 -6.93
CA SER A 86 -17.30 0.58 -6.93
C SER A 86 -17.17 -0.32 -8.15
N TRP A 87 -16.03 -0.26 -8.84
CA TRP A 87 -15.72 -1.15 -9.96
C TRP A 87 -15.65 -2.64 -9.55
N ARG A 88 -15.56 -2.91 -8.25
CA ARG A 88 -15.52 -4.25 -7.65
C ARG A 88 -16.90 -4.86 -7.45
N SER A 89 -17.94 -4.05 -7.45
CA SER A 89 -19.32 -4.48 -7.25
C SER A 89 -19.90 -5.04 -8.54
N VAL A 90 -20.53 -6.21 -8.46
CA VAL A 90 -21.15 -6.90 -9.59
C VAL A 90 -22.60 -7.21 -9.31
N LYS A 91 -23.40 -7.31 -10.35
CA LYS A 91 -24.76 -7.87 -10.25
C LYS A 91 -24.67 -9.37 -10.10
N VAL A 92 -25.42 -9.94 -9.19
CA VAL A 92 -25.44 -11.37 -8.91
C VAL A 92 -26.78 -11.96 -9.35
N ASN A 93 -26.72 -12.98 -10.21
CA ASN A 93 -27.82 -13.89 -10.49
C ASN A 93 -27.42 -15.28 -9.96
N TYR A 94 -28.40 -16.13 -9.68
CA TYR A 94 -28.11 -17.46 -9.17
C TYR A 94 -29.10 -18.52 -9.70
N GLN A 95 -28.60 -19.75 -9.83
CA GLN A 95 -29.38 -20.91 -10.23
C GLN A 95 -28.88 -22.17 -9.49
N ASN A 96 -29.78 -23.11 -9.27
CA ASN A 96 -29.38 -24.44 -8.85
C ASN A 96 -28.69 -25.18 -10.02
N VAL A 97 -27.70 -26.00 -9.75
CA VAL A 97 -26.92 -26.74 -10.76
C VAL A 97 -27.80 -27.65 -11.63
N ASP A 98 -28.91 -28.15 -11.09
CA ASP A 98 -29.83 -29.04 -11.83
C ASP A 98 -30.78 -28.27 -12.77
N GLU A 99 -30.92 -26.95 -12.58
CA GLU A 99 -31.81 -26.07 -13.35
C GLU A 99 -31.09 -25.28 -14.43
N VAL A 100 -29.75 -25.17 -14.35
CA VAL A 100 -28.97 -24.33 -15.27
C VAL A 100 -28.88 -24.91 -16.68
N SER A 101 -29.15 -24.10 -17.71
CA SER A 101 -29.03 -24.48 -19.11
C SER A 101 -27.63 -24.23 -19.67
N GLU A 102 -27.25 -24.97 -20.73
CA GLU A 102 -26.00 -24.72 -21.45
C GLU A 102 -25.95 -23.33 -22.08
N GLU A 103 -27.08 -22.80 -22.51
CA GLU A 103 -27.18 -21.45 -23.06
C GLU A 103 -26.87 -20.37 -22.02
N SER A 104 -27.36 -20.54 -20.78
CA SER A 104 -27.04 -19.65 -19.64
C SER A 104 -25.55 -19.67 -19.33
N LEU A 105 -24.91 -20.85 -19.39
CA LEU A 105 -23.46 -20.99 -19.13
C LEU A 105 -22.60 -20.29 -20.22
N LYS A 106 -23.00 -20.40 -21.49
CA LYS A 106 -22.27 -19.73 -22.61
C LYS A 106 -22.34 -18.21 -22.56
N ASN A 107 -23.42 -17.66 -22.05
CA ASN A 107 -23.67 -16.23 -22.07
C ASN A 107 -23.29 -15.50 -20.77
N SER A 108 -22.88 -16.23 -19.73
CA SER A 108 -22.65 -15.69 -18.40
C SER A 108 -21.20 -15.85 -17.94
N ILE A 109 -20.76 -14.94 -17.10
CA ILE A 109 -19.58 -15.14 -16.23
C ILE A 109 -20.04 -16.02 -15.09
N VAL A 110 -19.46 -17.20 -14.98
CA VAL A 110 -19.95 -18.26 -14.09
C VAL A 110 -19.08 -18.37 -12.84
N TYR A 111 -19.74 -18.42 -11.69
CA TYR A 111 -19.14 -18.80 -10.40
C TYR A 111 -19.81 -20.06 -9.88
N LEU A 112 -19.10 -21.18 -9.88
CA LEU A 112 -19.60 -22.46 -9.39
C LEU A 112 -19.30 -22.59 -7.89
N VAL A 113 -20.27 -23.05 -7.09
CA VAL A 113 -20.07 -23.30 -5.67
C VAL A 113 -20.72 -24.61 -5.23
N GLY A 114 -20.02 -25.36 -4.38
CA GLY A 114 -20.47 -26.63 -3.82
C GLY A 114 -19.38 -27.69 -3.77
N ALA A 115 -19.59 -28.76 -3.01
CA ALA A 115 -18.66 -29.88 -3.00
C ALA A 115 -18.59 -30.56 -4.38
N VAL A 116 -17.42 -31.11 -4.73
CA VAL A 116 -17.17 -31.69 -6.05
C VAL A 116 -18.15 -32.81 -6.44
N ASP A 117 -18.61 -33.57 -5.45
CA ASP A 117 -19.59 -34.67 -5.69
C ASP A 117 -21.05 -34.19 -5.68
N GLU A 118 -21.30 -32.92 -5.37
CA GLU A 118 -22.65 -32.35 -5.26
C GLU A 118 -22.94 -31.28 -6.35
N ASN A 119 -21.89 -30.75 -6.98
CA ASN A 119 -22.03 -29.85 -8.13
C ASN A 119 -21.49 -30.57 -9.39
N ARG A 120 -22.41 -31.03 -10.26
CA ARG A 120 -22.05 -31.76 -11.48
C ARG A 120 -21.19 -30.99 -12.46
N LEU A 121 -21.29 -29.63 -12.45
CA LEU A 121 -20.47 -28.78 -13.32
C LEU A 121 -19.06 -28.65 -12.79
N ILE A 122 -18.88 -28.52 -11.48
CA ILE A 122 -17.54 -28.57 -10.86
C ILE A 122 -16.88 -29.90 -11.16
N LYS A 123 -17.59 -31.01 -10.94
CA LYS A 123 -17.08 -32.36 -11.22
C LYS A 123 -16.65 -32.53 -12.68
N LYS A 124 -17.40 -31.94 -13.61
CA LYS A 124 -17.09 -31.94 -15.05
C LYS A 124 -15.90 -31.05 -15.39
N TYR A 125 -15.92 -29.81 -14.96
CA TYR A 125 -14.94 -28.80 -15.42
C TYR A 125 -13.61 -28.83 -14.70
N ILE A 126 -13.55 -29.38 -13.47
CA ILE A 126 -12.29 -29.45 -12.72
C ILE A 126 -11.26 -30.36 -13.42
N THR A 127 -11.72 -31.33 -14.25
CA THR A 127 -10.85 -32.21 -15.04
C THR A 127 -10.06 -31.45 -16.12
N ASP A 128 -10.54 -30.27 -16.54
CA ASP A 128 -9.90 -29.42 -17.53
C ASP A 128 -8.98 -28.37 -16.87
N THR A 129 -8.77 -28.48 -15.56
CA THR A 129 -7.92 -27.60 -14.76
C THR A 129 -6.73 -28.36 -14.18
N PRO A 130 -5.69 -27.68 -13.71
CA PRO A 130 -4.56 -28.34 -13.03
C PRO A 130 -4.90 -28.85 -11.62
N PHE A 131 -6.16 -28.86 -11.21
CA PHE A 131 -6.61 -29.27 -9.89
C PHE A 131 -7.27 -30.64 -9.88
N GLN A 132 -7.12 -31.31 -8.75
CA GLN A 132 -7.80 -32.59 -8.47
C GLN A 132 -8.40 -32.49 -7.06
N VAL A 133 -9.70 -32.78 -6.92
CA VAL A 133 -10.38 -32.80 -5.63
C VAL A 133 -10.89 -34.24 -5.39
N SER A 134 -10.44 -34.82 -4.30
CA SER A 134 -10.86 -36.15 -3.82
C SER A 134 -11.43 -36.03 -2.41
N LYS A 135 -11.98 -37.10 -1.85
CA LYS A 135 -12.53 -37.11 -0.48
C LYS A 135 -11.50 -36.79 0.62
N THR A 136 -10.21 -36.88 0.33
CA THR A 136 -9.15 -36.74 1.34
C THR A 136 -8.05 -35.75 0.97
N ALA A 137 -8.14 -35.14 -0.20
CA ALA A 137 -7.07 -34.24 -0.64
C ALA A 137 -7.48 -33.35 -1.80
N ILE A 138 -6.84 -32.21 -1.87
CA ILE A 138 -6.78 -31.32 -3.04
C ILE A 138 -5.40 -31.50 -3.68
N GLY A 139 -5.35 -31.80 -4.97
CA GLY A 139 -4.15 -31.87 -5.78
C GLY A 139 -4.00 -30.57 -6.57
N ILE A 140 -2.76 -30.05 -6.66
CA ILE A 140 -2.37 -28.85 -7.40
C ILE A 140 -1.18 -29.23 -8.29
N GLY A 141 -1.45 -29.54 -9.56
CA GLY A 141 -0.44 -30.13 -10.43
C GLY A 141 0.08 -31.44 -9.83
N THR A 142 1.38 -31.52 -9.57
CA THR A 142 2.04 -32.66 -8.93
C THR A 142 2.04 -32.62 -7.40
N LYS A 143 1.57 -31.50 -6.79
CA LYS A 143 1.56 -31.27 -5.35
C LYS A 143 0.21 -31.72 -4.77
N LYS A 144 0.20 -32.17 -3.53
CA LYS A 144 -1.00 -32.66 -2.86
C LYS A 144 -1.12 -32.04 -1.47
N VAL A 145 -2.25 -31.40 -1.21
CA VAL A 145 -2.66 -30.94 0.13
C VAL A 145 -3.58 -31.99 0.72
N GLN A 146 -3.20 -32.59 1.84
CA GLN A 146 -3.95 -33.68 2.46
C GLN A 146 -4.71 -33.16 3.67
N ASN A 147 -6.00 -32.90 3.51
CA ASN A 147 -6.92 -32.74 4.63
C ASN A 147 -8.38 -32.89 4.17
N ASN A 148 -9.21 -33.39 5.09
CA ASN A 148 -10.65 -33.65 4.85
C ASN A 148 -11.49 -32.33 4.85
N ASN A 149 -10.97 -31.22 5.39
CA ASN A 149 -11.69 -29.95 5.54
C ASN A 149 -11.17 -28.88 4.58
N SER A 150 -10.52 -29.28 3.49
CA SER A 150 -9.93 -28.32 2.55
C SER A 150 -10.96 -27.75 1.58
N VAL A 151 -10.88 -26.45 1.36
CA VAL A 151 -11.65 -25.69 0.37
C VAL A 151 -10.71 -25.09 -0.66
N LEU A 152 -10.99 -25.29 -1.95
CA LEU A 152 -10.28 -24.73 -3.08
C LEU A 152 -11.11 -23.61 -3.70
N GLY A 153 -10.57 -22.40 -3.75
CA GLY A 153 -11.08 -21.30 -4.53
C GLY A 153 -10.23 -21.06 -5.77
N VAL A 154 -10.87 -20.89 -6.92
CA VAL A 154 -10.22 -20.51 -8.18
C VAL A 154 -10.95 -19.33 -8.78
N SER A 155 -10.23 -18.32 -9.23
CA SER A 155 -10.81 -17.14 -9.87
C SER A 155 -10.26 -16.91 -11.26
N PHE A 156 -11.15 -16.50 -12.17
CA PHE A 156 -10.82 -16.08 -13.53
C PHE A 156 -10.04 -17.10 -14.37
N TYR A 157 -10.31 -18.39 -14.20
CA TYR A 157 -9.82 -19.43 -15.09
C TYR A 157 -10.59 -19.41 -16.44
N PRO A 158 -9.98 -19.76 -17.58
CA PRO A 158 -10.72 -19.87 -18.85
C PRO A 158 -11.85 -20.88 -18.76
N SER A 159 -13.06 -20.49 -19.16
CA SER A 159 -14.19 -21.41 -19.15
C SER A 159 -14.03 -22.52 -20.22
N PRO A 160 -14.28 -23.79 -19.89
CA PRO A 160 -14.31 -24.87 -20.89
C PRO A 160 -15.40 -24.73 -21.94
N VAL A 161 -16.39 -23.85 -21.71
CA VAL A 161 -17.50 -23.59 -22.65
C VAL A 161 -17.11 -22.52 -23.66
N ASP A 162 -16.40 -21.48 -23.22
CA ASP A 162 -15.82 -20.41 -24.05
C ASP A 162 -14.59 -19.86 -23.34
N SER A 163 -13.41 -20.14 -23.88
CA SER A 163 -12.13 -19.78 -23.26
C SER A 163 -11.93 -18.27 -23.01
N LYS A 164 -12.70 -17.40 -23.69
CA LYS A 164 -12.68 -15.94 -23.52
C LYS A 164 -13.55 -15.43 -22.37
N ILE A 165 -14.33 -16.32 -21.75
CA ILE A 165 -15.20 -15.98 -20.61
C ILE A 165 -14.57 -16.55 -19.32
N PRO A 166 -14.44 -15.78 -18.24
CA PRO A 166 -13.90 -16.30 -17.00
C PRO A 166 -14.85 -17.27 -16.28
N LEU A 167 -14.29 -18.34 -15.79
CA LEU A 167 -14.89 -19.29 -14.85
C LEU A 167 -14.22 -19.12 -13.50
N SER A 168 -14.99 -18.99 -12.44
CA SER A 168 -14.52 -19.07 -11.06
C SER A 168 -15.24 -20.19 -10.34
N PHE A 169 -14.60 -20.80 -9.35
CA PHE A 169 -15.28 -21.80 -8.53
C PHE A 169 -14.74 -21.88 -7.11
N LEU A 170 -15.61 -22.28 -6.20
CA LEU A 170 -15.30 -22.60 -4.82
C LEU A 170 -15.80 -24.02 -4.54
N THR A 171 -14.90 -24.91 -4.20
CA THR A 171 -15.20 -26.32 -4.02
C THR A 171 -14.33 -26.95 -2.93
N GLY A 172 -14.69 -28.16 -2.53
CA GLY A 172 -13.94 -28.90 -1.52
C GLY A 172 -14.42 -30.31 -1.40
N THR A 173 -13.98 -30.95 -0.33
CA THR A 173 -14.29 -32.34 -0.01
C THR A 173 -15.59 -32.48 0.81
N ASP A 174 -15.94 -31.45 1.58
CA ASP A 174 -17.10 -31.42 2.48
C ASP A 174 -18.06 -30.30 2.11
N ALA A 175 -19.36 -30.60 1.99
CA ALA A 175 -20.37 -29.66 1.52
C ALA A 175 -20.68 -28.57 2.53
N GLU A 176 -20.71 -28.89 3.82
CA GLU A 176 -20.99 -27.93 4.89
C GLU A 176 -19.82 -26.94 5.05
N GLN A 177 -18.58 -27.42 4.94
CA GLN A 177 -17.38 -26.60 4.96
C GLN A 177 -17.34 -25.62 3.79
N VAL A 178 -17.63 -26.10 2.56
CA VAL A 178 -17.69 -25.24 1.38
C VAL A 178 -18.76 -24.16 1.53
N PHE A 179 -19.94 -24.54 2.04
CA PHE A 179 -21.01 -23.57 2.29
C PHE A 179 -20.61 -22.55 3.37
N SER A 180 -20.10 -23.00 4.50
CA SER A 180 -19.68 -22.12 5.60
C SER A 180 -18.65 -21.10 5.14
N PHE A 181 -17.65 -21.55 4.37
CA PHE A 181 -16.65 -20.67 3.80
C PHE A 181 -17.24 -19.66 2.80
N PHE A 182 -18.14 -20.13 1.92
CA PHE A 182 -18.83 -19.27 0.96
C PHE A 182 -19.70 -18.22 1.67
N ALA A 183 -20.47 -18.61 2.67
CA ALA A 183 -21.35 -17.73 3.41
C ALA A 183 -20.57 -16.62 4.14
N GLU A 184 -19.47 -16.98 4.79
CA GLU A 184 -18.57 -16.01 5.44
C GLU A 184 -17.98 -15.02 4.43
N LYS A 185 -17.48 -15.52 3.29
CA LYS A 185 -16.96 -14.69 2.21
C LYS A 185 -18.00 -13.71 1.65
N VAL A 186 -19.26 -14.12 1.52
CA VAL A 186 -20.37 -13.26 1.11
C VAL A 186 -20.68 -12.21 2.18
N LEU A 187 -20.70 -12.59 3.46
CA LEU A 187 -20.94 -11.66 4.57
C LEU A 187 -19.86 -10.58 4.68
N GLU A 188 -18.60 -10.95 4.50
CA GLU A 188 -17.46 -10.03 4.61
C GLU A 188 -17.29 -9.13 3.38
N GLN A 189 -17.47 -9.66 2.18
CA GLN A 189 -17.13 -9.00 0.92
C GLN A 189 -18.35 -8.55 0.09
N GLY A 190 -19.56 -8.97 0.46
CA GLY A 190 -20.77 -8.66 -0.30
C GLY A 190 -20.64 -9.03 -1.77
N GLN A 191 -20.98 -8.11 -2.66
CA GLN A 191 -20.89 -8.30 -4.12
C GLN A 191 -19.44 -8.45 -4.67
N SER A 192 -18.42 -8.39 -3.81
CA SER A 192 -17.02 -8.64 -4.18
C SER A 192 -16.53 -10.05 -3.79
N PHE A 193 -17.41 -10.93 -3.31
CA PHE A 193 -17.13 -12.28 -2.81
C PHE A 193 -16.29 -13.16 -3.76
N TYR A 194 -16.38 -12.92 -5.06
CA TYR A 194 -15.67 -13.67 -6.10
C TYR A 194 -14.15 -13.43 -6.11
N ARG A 195 -13.68 -12.42 -5.39
CA ARG A 195 -12.28 -12.01 -5.39
C ARG A 195 -11.42 -12.88 -4.49
N GLN A 196 -10.18 -13.05 -4.91
CA GLN A 196 -9.10 -13.71 -4.17
C GLN A 196 -7.83 -12.84 -4.26
N ASN A 197 -6.84 -13.15 -3.44
CA ASN A 197 -5.55 -12.44 -3.50
C ASN A 197 -4.70 -12.92 -4.69
N LEU A 198 -4.72 -14.23 -4.96
CA LEU A 198 -4.12 -14.83 -6.16
C LEU A 198 -5.18 -15.61 -6.95
N GLU A 199 -4.80 -16.18 -8.08
CA GLU A 199 -5.75 -16.83 -8.99
C GLU A 199 -6.30 -18.16 -8.44
N TYR A 200 -5.57 -18.81 -7.52
CA TYR A 200 -6.10 -19.92 -6.74
C TYR A 200 -5.60 -19.92 -5.29
N GLU A 201 -6.45 -20.41 -4.39
CA GLU A 201 -6.17 -20.49 -2.97
C GLU A 201 -6.77 -21.78 -2.38
N VAL A 202 -6.05 -22.44 -1.47
CA VAL A 202 -6.53 -23.60 -0.71
C VAL A 202 -6.55 -23.24 0.76
N TYR A 203 -7.66 -23.50 1.39
CA TYR A 203 -7.89 -23.26 2.81
C TYR A 203 -8.14 -24.58 3.55
N GLU A 204 -7.75 -24.62 4.80
CA GLU A 204 -7.99 -25.70 5.75
C GLU A 204 -8.46 -25.07 7.07
N ASP A 205 -9.62 -25.46 7.56
CA ASP A 205 -10.22 -24.88 8.76
C ASP A 205 -10.19 -23.33 8.77
N LYS A 206 -10.48 -22.73 7.59
CA LYS A 206 -10.45 -21.28 7.29
C LYS A 206 -9.05 -20.65 7.22
N GLU A 207 -7.99 -21.37 7.51
CA GLU A 207 -6.62 -20.89 7.33
C GLU A 207 -6.14 -21.11 5.90
N ARG A 208 -5.47 -20.11 5.33
CA ARG A 208 -4.90 -20.24 3.98
C ARG A 208 -3.64 -21.07 4.01
N MET A 209 -3.69 -22.24 3.34
CA MET A 209 -2.59 -23.20 3.31
C MET A 209 -1.73 -23.07 2.05
N VAL A 210 -2.35 -22.77 0.92
CA VAL A 210 -1.68 -22.66 -0.37
C VAL A 210 -2.31 -21.53 -1.16
N MET A 211 -1.52 -20.81 -1.93
CA MET A 211 -2.01 -19.86 -2.93
C MET A 211 -1.04 -19.74 -4.10
N GLY A 212 -1.55 -19.33 -5.26
CA GLY A 212 -0.71 -19.12 -6.42
C GLY A 212 -1.44 -18.52 -7.62
N ASP A 213 -0.64 -18.17 -8.63
CA ASP A 213 -1.12 -17.76 -9.95
C ASP A 213 -0.86 -18.87 -10.97
N PHE A 214 -1.53 -18.84 -12.10
CA PHE A 214 -1.24 -19.70 -13.24
C PHE A 214 -0.07 -19.13 -14.06
N ASN A 215 0.61 -19.95 -14.82
CA ASN A 215 1.53 -19.50 -15.85
C ASN A 215 0.76 -18.94 -17.09
N ALA A 216 1.46 -18.54 -18.14
CA ALA A 216 0.85 -17.98 -19.35
C ALA A 216 -0.10 -18.97 -20.07
N ASN A 217 0.07 -20.27 -19.87
CA ASN A 217 -0.73 -21.34 -20.47
C ASN A 217 -1.75 -21.92 -19.48
N TRP A 218 -2.09 -21.22 -18.41
CA TRP A 218 -3.03 -21.65 -17.37
C TRP A 218 -2.63 -22.93 -16.61
N GLY A 219 -1.35 -23.28 -16.67
CA GLY A 219 -0.72 -24.32 -15.87
C GLY A 219 -0.11 -23.77 -14.58
N ILE A 220 0.48 -24.67 -13.77
CA ILE A 220 1.08 -24.30 -12.46
C ILE A 220 2.62 -24.33 -12.52
N GLU A 221 3.22 -25.02 -13.47
CA GLU A 221 4.67 -25.12 -13.56
C GLU A 221 5.32 -23.76 -13.87
N GLY A 222 6.29 -23.37 -13.05
CA GLY A 222 6.99 -22.08 -13.19
C GLY A 222 6.15 -20.85 -12.81
N SER A 223 4.94 -21.03 -12.25
CA SER A 223 4.09 -19.94 -11.76
C SER A 223 4.41 -19.55 -10.32
N THR A 224 3.84 -18.44 -9.86
CA THR A 224 3.87 -18.03 -8.46
C THR A 224 3.14 -19.07 -7.59
N TYR A 225 3.81 -19.55 -6.54
CA TYR A 225 3.27 -20.58 -5.64
C TYR A 225 3.79 -20.39 -4.22
N PHE A 226 2.88 -20.29 -3.27
CA PHE A 226 3.16 -20.21 -1.84
C PHE A 226 2.49 -21.38 -1.12
N ASN A 227 3.23 -22.00 -0.20
CA ASN A 227 2.73 -23.09 0.63
C ASN A 227 3.05 -22.81 2.10
N PHE A 228 2.02 -22.61 2.90
CA PHE A 228 2.10 -22.31 4.33
C PHE A 228 1.83 -23.54 5.22
N SER A 229 1.49 -24.68 4.64
CA SER A 229 1.20 -25.93 5.38
C SER A 229 2.41 -26.53 6.09
N THR A 230 3.62 -26.07 5.72
CA THR A 230 4.87 -26.48 6.35
C THR A 230 5.49 -25.32 7.10
N GLY A 231 6.03 -25.58 8.29
CA GLY A 231 6.71 -24.55 9.08
C GLY A 231 5.83 -23.84 10.12
N THR A 232 4.55 -24.16 10.21
CA THR A 232 3.68 -23.72 11.30
C THR A 232 3.76 -24.71 12.46
N LYS A 233 4.00 -24.24 13.67
CA LYS A 233 4.10 -25.08 14.87
C LYS A 233 3.63 -24.33 16.12
N VAL A 234 2.99 -25.05 17.05
CA VAL A 234 2.70 -24.56 18.39
C VAL A 234 4.00 -24.61 19.20
N VAL A 235 4.48 -23.46 19.68
CA VAL A 235 5.71 -23.33 20.45
C VAL A 235 5.46 -23.09 21.95
N LEU A 236 4.26 -22.70 22.32
CA LEU A 236 3.77 -22.57 23.69
C LEU A 236 2.28 -22.86 23.73
N ASP A 237 1.83 -23.60 24.75
CA ASP A 237 0.41 -23.82 25.01
C ASP A 237 0.16 -23.81 26.53
N THR A 238 -0.54 -22.77 27.00
CA THR A 238 -0.93 -22.55 28.41
C THR A 238 -2.42 -22.34 28.50
N ASP A 239 -2.95 -22.16 29.70
CA ASP A 239 -4.36 -21.81 29.89
C ASP A 239 -4.71 -20.42 29.34
N GLU A 240 -3.76 -19.50 29.30
CA GLU A 240 -3.95 -18.11 28.89
C GLU A 240 -3.59 -17.84 27.44
N TYR A 241 -2.52 -18.48 26.94
CA TYR A 241 -1.97 -18.22 25.62
C TYR A 241 -1.63 -19.50 24.88
N GLN A 242 -1.86 -19.50 23.55
CA GLN A 242 -1.25 -20.41 22.61
C GLN A 242 -0.37 -19.61 21.66
N PHE A 243 0.92 -19.95 21.55
CA PHE A 243 1.83 -19.32 20.60
C PHE A 243 2.05 -20.19 19.39
N ILE A 244 1.77 -19.65 18.23
CA ILE A 244 1.94 -20.31 16.93
C ILE A 244 3.07 -19.58 16.18
N ASP A 245 4.10 -20.33 15.86
CA ASP A 245 5.24 -19.87 15.10
C ASP A 245 5.08 -20.26 13.64
N HIS A 246 5.10 -19.26 12.75
CA HIS A 246 5.07 -19.47 11.30
C HIS A 246 6.48 -19.30 10.73
N GLN A 247 6.97 -20.31 9.98
CA GLN A 247 8.25 -20.29 9.25
C GLN A 247 9.49 -19.95 10.11
N ASN A 248 9.49 -20.35 11.38
CA ASN A 248 10.56 -20.03 12.37
C ASN A 248 10.73 -18.52 12.61
N ALA A 249 9.65 -17.79 12.73
CA ALA A 249 9.64 -16.35 13.03
C ALA A 249 10.21 -16.04 14.43
N ILE A 250 9.93 -16.90 15.43
CA ILE A 250 10.41 -16.72 16.79
C ILE A 250 11.41 -17.81 17.18
N ARG A 251 12.53 -17.42 17.78
CA ARG A 251 13.51 -18.40 18.28
C ARG A 251 13.01 -19.03 19.58
N THR A 252 13.34 -20.31 19.79
CA THR A 252 12.95 -21.02 21.01
C THR A 252 13.37 -20.29 22.30
N SER A 253 14.54 -19.60 22.28
CA SER A 253 15.02 -18.81 23.40
C SER A 253 14.16 -17.56 23.69
N GLU A 254 13.46 -17.02 22.71
CA GLU A 254 12.65 -15.80 22.79
C GLU A 254 11.20 -16.08 23.23
N VAL A 255 10.75 -17.33 23.14
CA VAL A 255 9.36 -17.73 23.50
C VAL A 255 9.07 -17.37 24.95
N SER A 256 9.98 -17.69 25.88
CA SER A 256 9.78 -17.42 27.31
C SER A 256 9.82 -15.91 27.60
N GLU A 257 10.65 -15.14 26.91
CA GLU A 257 10.70 -13.68 27.03
C GLU A 257 9.38 -13.05 26.57
N LYS A 258 8.89 -13.47 25.41
CA LYS A 258 7.60 -13.00 24.89
C LYS A 258 6.43 -13.39 25.79
N GLN A 259 6.42 -14.60 26.36
CA GLN A 259 5.43 -15.03 27.35
C GLN A 259 5.44 -14.12 28.58
N ASN A 260 6.62 -13.80 29.10
CA ASN A 260 6.76 -12.91 30.25
C ASN A 260 6.24 -11.50 29.93
N GLU A 261 6.53 -10.98 28.75
CA GLU A 261 6.06 -9.67 28.28
C GLU A 261 4.52 -9.62 28.22
N VAL A 262 3.88 -10.58 27.54
CA VAL A 262 2.41 -10.59 27.41
C VAL A 262 1.72 -10.83 28.76
N ASN A 263 2.28 -11.67 29.64
CA ASN A 263 1.76 -11.89 30.98
C ASN A 263 1.88 -10.66 31.87
N ALA A 264 3.01 -9.97 31.83
CA ALA A 264 3.19 -8.71 32.58
C ALA A 264 2.17 -7.65 32.13
N SER A 265 1.94 -7.55 30.83
CA SER A 265 0.94 -6.65 30.28
C SER A 265 -0.48 -7.05 30.68
N ARG A 266 -0.81 -8.35 30.61
CA ARG A 266 -2.11 -8.90 31.04
C ARG A 266 -2.40 -8.55 32.49
N ILE A 267 -1.45 -8.76 33.40
CA ILE A 267 -1.61 -8.41 34.82
C ILE A 267 -1.90 -6.92 34.99
N ARG A 268 -1.14 -6.04 34.34
CA ARG A 268 -1.37 -4.58 34.40
C ARG A 268 -2.78 -4.19 33.93
N VAL A 269 -3.26 -4.79 32.84
CA VAL A 269 -4.60 -4.54 32.29
C VAL A 269 -5.67 -5.05 33.26
N PHE A 270 -5.51 -6.26 33.83
CA PHE A 270 -6.45 -6.84 34.79
C PHE A 270 -6.56 -6.04 36.08
N ASP A 271 -5.44 -5.63 36.67
CA ASP A 271 -5.39 -4.78 37.85
C ASP A 271 -6.04 -3.41 37.62
N PHE A 272 -5.89 -2.89 36.40
CA PHE A 272 -6.52 -1.62 36.04
C PHE A 272 -8.03 -1.77 35.85
N VAL A 273 -8.49 -2.77 35.13
CA VAL A 273 -9.92 -2.97 34.84
C VAL A 273 -10.68 -3.56 36.03
N GLY A 274 -10.01 -4.34 36.88
CA GLY A 274 -10.62 -5.08 38.00
C GLY A 274 -11.41 -6.30 37.53
N LYS A 275 -11.07 -6.87 36.39
CA LYS A 275 -11.63 -8.11 35.81
C LYS A 275 -10.50 -8.92 35.21
N ASP A 276 -10.62 -10.24 35.19
CA ASP A 276 -9.58 -11.20 34.75
C ASP A 276 -10.10 -12.31 33.82
N ASN A 277 -11.40 -12.34 33.52
CA ASN A 277 -12.00 -13.38 32.68
C ASN A 277 -11.87 -13.03 31.19
N VAL A 278 -10.83 -13.56 30.56
CA VAL A 278 -10.55 -13.42 29.12
C VAL A 278 -10.35 -14.82 28.53
N PRO A 279 -10.96 -15.14 27.38
CA PRO A 279 -10.68 -16.39 26.66
C PRO A 279 -9.19 -16.53 26.36
N LYS A 280 -8.71 -17.77 26.18
CA LYS A 280 -7.35 -18.05 25.73
C LYS A 280 -7.04 -17.31 24.44
N ILE A 281 -5.91 -16.61 24.39
CA ILE A 281 -5.50 -15.82 23.23
C ILE A 281 -4.53 -16.65 22.38
N THR A 282 -4.80 -16.75 21.09
CA THR A 282 -3.84 -17.28 20.11
C THR A 282 -2.92 -16.16 19.63
N TYR A 283 -1.61 -16.37 19.72
CA TYR A 283 -0.61 -15.40 19.31
C TYR A 283 0.22 -15.96 18.16
N ASN A 284 0.07 -15.36 16.98
CA ASN A 284 0.68 -15.79 15.75
C ASN A 284 1.90 -14.93 15.40
N PHE A 285 3.06 -15.57 15.18
CA PHE A 285 4.33 -14.91 14.86
C PHE A 285 4.70 -15.16 13.40
N TYR A 286 5.02 -14.09 12.66
CA TYR A 286 5.40 -14.10 11.26
C TYR A 286 6.79 -13.48 11.06
N THR A 287 7.51 -13.90 10.02
CA THR A 287 8.86 -13.42 9.73
C THR A 287 8.88 -12.04 9.08
N CYS A 288 7.89 -11.74 8.23
CA CYS A 288 7.88 -10.52 7.42
C CYS A 288 6.46 -10.12 6.99
N THR A 289 6.37 -8.91 6.45
CA THR A 289 5.15 -8.28 5.92
C THR A 289 4.47 -9.14 4.85
N GLU A 290 5.26 -9.69 3.91
CA GLU A 290 4.75 -10.55 2.84
C GLU A 290 4.09 -11.80 3.39
N GLU A 291 4.77 -12.53 4.27
CA GLU A 291 4.26 -13.77 4.83
C GLU A 291 2.95 -13.55 5.61
N LYS A 292 2.96 -12.59 6.56
CA LYS A 292 1.76 -12.24 7.30
C LYS A 292 0.62 -11.82 6.37
N GLY A 293 0.92 -10.96 5.40
CA GLY A 293 -0.05 -10.48 4.43
C GLY A 293 -0.66 -11.58 3.57
N LEU A 294 0.16 -12.51 3.08
CA LEU A 294 -0.32 -13.65 2.28
C LEU A 294 -1.21 -14.59 3.10
N MET A 295 -0.88 -14.83 4.37
CA MET A 295 -1.65 -15.72 5.23
C MET A 295 -2.95 -15.08 5.75
N THR A 296 -2.91 -13.80 6.16
CA THR A 296 -4.02 -13.13 6.84
C THR A 296 -4.81 -12.14 5.97
N GLY A 297 -4.28 -11.76 4.80
CA GLY A 297 -4.82 -10.67 3.99
C GLY A 297 -4.49 -9.26 4.51
N ASN A 298 -3.70 -9.14 5.60
CA ASN A 298 -3.34 -7.89 6.23
C ASN A 298 -1.82 -7.75 6.40
N THR A 299 -1.23 -6.65 5.90
CA THR A 299 0.21 -6.38 5.90
C THR A 299 0.69 -5.49 7.05
N ASP A 300 -0.19 -5.02 7.95
CA ASP A 300 0.23 -4.27 9.13
C ASP A 300 1.16 -5.13 10.01
N HIS A 301 2.14 -4.51 10.64
CA HIS A 301 3.11 -5.25 11.46
C HIS A 301 2.49 -6.02 12.63
N SER A 302 1.35 -5.56 13.14
CA SER A 302 0.61 -6.24 14.20
C SER A 302 -0.89 -5.93 14.11
N THR A 303 -1.72 -6.96 14.21
CA THR A 303 -3.19 -6.87 14.20
C THR A 303 -3.78 -7.80 15.26
N PHE A 304 -5.06 -7.62 15.57
CA PHE A 304 -5.81 -8.56 16.39
C PHE A 304 -7.16 -8.85 15.73
N ASP A 305 -7.67 -10.04 16.00
CA ASP A 305 -8.97 -10.52 15.55
C ASP A 305 -9.83 -10.89 16.76
N THR A 306 -10.99 -10.28 16.84
CA THR A 306 -11.94 -10.51 17.96
C THR A 306 -12.79 -11.77 17.76
N VAL A 307 -12.92 -12.27 16.54
CA VAL A 307 -13.69 -13.47 16.22
C VAL A 307 -12.91 -14.73 16.59
N THR A 308 -11.65 -14.81 16.18
CA THR A 308 -10.75 -15.92 16.50
C THR A 308 -10.02 -15.74 17.84
N ASN A 309 -10.17 -14.60 18.48
CA ASN A 309 -9.44 -14.20 19.69
C ASN A 309 -7.93 -14.32 19.53
N ALA A 310 -7.41 -13.79 18.43
CA ALA A 310 -6.02 -13.95 18.02
C ALA A 310 -5.29 -12.62 17.85
N VAL A 311 -3.98 -12.64 18.08
CA VAL A 311 -3.03 -11.57 17.72
C VAL A 311 -2.11 -12.10 16.62
N HIS A 312 -1.90 -11.30 15.59
CA HIS A 312 -1.02 -11.59 14.47
C HIS A 312 0.09 -10.54 14.43
N THR A 313 1.35 -10.95 14.54
CA THR A 313 2.47 -9.99 14.65
C THR A 313 3.71 -10.45 13.91
N ILE A 314 4.41 -9.48 13.29
CA ILE A 314 5.71 -9.71 12.65
C ILE A 314 6.78 -9.60 13.73
N VAL A 315 7.69 -10.58 13.76
CA VAL A 315 8.84 -10.60 14.67
C VAL A 315 10.12 -10.47 13.85
N ASN A 316 10.62 -9.26 13.77
CA ASN A 316 11.94 -8.96 13.18
C ASN A 316 12.49 -7.67 13.79
N LYS A 317 13.75 -7.34 13.46
CA LYS A 317 14.43 -6.17 14.02
C LYS A 317 13.76 -4.81 13.73
N ILE A 318 12.88 -4.72 12.72
CA ILE A 318 12.16 -3.49 12.37
C ILE A 318 11.04 -3.21 13.39
N TYR A 319 10.39 -4.28 13.90
CA TYR A 319 9.19 -4.19 14.73
C TYR A 319 9.34 -4.75 16.14
N GLU A 320 10.58 -5.01 16.59
CA GLU A 320 10.91 -5.74 17.82
C GLU A 320 10.21 -5.21 19.08
N ASN A 321 9.92 -3.92 19.13
CA ASN A 321 9.38 -3.25 20.32
C ASN A 321 7.90 -2.80 20.20
N ASN A 322 7.17 -3.16 19.15
CA ASN A 322 5.84 -2.60 18.89
C ASN A 322 4.65 -3.56 19.07
N ASN A 323 4.89 -4.78 19.52
CA ASN A 323 3.92 -5.87 19.39
C ASN A 323 2.88 -5.97 20.52
N ILE A 324 3.12 -5.34 21.68
CA ILE A 324 2.27 -5.51 22.87
C ILE A 324 0.96 -4.73 22.80
N GLY A 325 0.90 -3.65 22.01
CA GLY A 325 -0.28 -2.79 21.91
C GLY A 325 -1.53 -3.54 21.40
N ARG A 326 -1.39 -4.46 20.48
CA ARG A 326 -2.51 -5.25 19.93
C ARG A 326 -2.98 -6.34 20.90
N ASN A 327 -2.07 -6.94 21.67
CA ASN A 327 -2.45 -7.80 22.81
C ASN A 327 -3.29 -7.03 23.82
N ASN A 328 -2.88 -5.81 24.19
CA ASN A 328 -3.63 -4.97 25.11
C ASN A 328 -5.02 -4.61 24.55
N ALA A 329 -5.10 -4.32 23.25
CA ALA A 329 -6.36 -4.01 22.58
C ALA A 329 -7.33 -5.21 22.65
N LEU A 330 -6.86 -6.43 22.38
CA LEU A 330 -7.67 -7.63 22.45
C LEU A 330 -8.11 -7.97 23.89
N LEU A 331 -7.19 -7.82 24.87
CA LEU A 331 -7.55 -7.99 26.30
C LEU A 331 -8.64 -7.01 26.71
N LEU A 332 -8.50 -5.73 26.38
CA LEU A 332 -9.47 -4.69 26.73
C LEU A 332 -10.81 -4.89 26.01
N TYR A 333 -10.78 -5.30 24.74
CA TYR A 333 -11.99 -5.65 24.01
C TYR A 333 -12.78 -6.75 24.75
N ASN A 334 -12.11 -7.82 25.16
CA ASN A 334 -12.75 -8.93 25.89
C ASN A 334 -13.29 -8.50 27.28
N LEU A 335 -12.60 -7.60 27.98
CA LEU A 335 -12.97 -7.20 29.35
C LEU A 335 -14.05 -6.13 29.42
N ILE A 336 -14.01 -5.14 28.52
CA ILE A 336 -14.85 -3.95 28.58
C ILE A 336 -15.47 -3.53 27.24
N GLY A 337 -15.10 -4.17 26.11
CA GLY A 337 -15.55 -3.82 24.76
C GLY A 337 -14.99 -2.49 24.28
N GLU A 338 -15.64 -1.90 23.26
CA GLU A 338 -15.25 -0.63 22.67
C GLU A 338 -16.01 0.56 23.29
N SER A 339 -15.42 1.75 23.17
CA SER A 339 -16.04 3.03 23.49
C SER A 339 -16.83 3.56 22.28
N ASP A 340 -17.81 4.43 22.53
CA ASP A 340 -18.49 5.24 21.51
C ASP A 340 -17.55 6.29 20.86
N LYS A 341 -16.34 6.46 21.42
CA LYS A 341 -15.31 7.37 20.94
C LYS A 341 -14.05 6.58 20.53
N ASN A 342 -13.75 6.60 19.22
CA ASN A 342 -12.60 5.89 18.63
C ASN A 342 -11.29 6.24 19.33
N ILE A 343 -11.08 7.51 19.69
CA ILE A 343 -9.88 7.98 20.39
C ILE A 343 -9.69 7.34 21.78
N ILE A 344 -10.77 6.99 22.44
CA ILE A 344 -10.73 6.34 23.77
C ILE A 344 -10.49 4.84 23.60
N THR A 345 -11.13 4.21 22.61
CA THR A 345 -10.87 2.81 22.26
C THR A 345 -9.40 2.58 21.89
N SER A 346 -8.82 3.41 21.00
CA SER A 346 -7.43 3.31 20.59
C SER A 346 -6.44 3.69 21.71
N GLY A 347 -6.81 4.64 22.55
CA GLY A 347 -5.89 5.24 23.51
C GLY A 347 -5.57 4.36 24.72
N LEU A 348 -6.53 3.58 25.19
CA LEU A 348 -6.32 2.75 26.39
C LEU A 348 -5.29 1.62 26.17
N PRO A 349 -5.26 0.89 25.05
CA PRO A 349 -4.19 -0.06 24.75
C PRO A 349 -2.80 0.59 24.71
N ILE A 350 -2.72 1.79 24.13
CA ILE A 350 -1.46 2.55 23.97
C ILE A 350 -0.98 3.08 25.33
N TYR A 351 -1.90 3.50 26.20
CA TYR A 351 -1.57 3.92 27.58
C TYR A 351 -0.76 2.87 28.35
N PHE A 352 -1.03 1.57 28.08
CA PHE A 352 -0.28 0.46 28.66
C PHE A 352 1.02 0.12 27.89
N THR A 353 1.32 0.83 26.81
CA THR A 353 2.48 0.56 25.94
C THR A 353 3.55 1.62 26.16
N ASP A 354 4.43 1.41 27.11
CA ASP A 354 5.47 2.39 27.49
C ASP A 354 6.46 2.65 26.36
N THR A 355 6.66 1.69 25.47
CA THR A 355 7.61 1.72 24.34
C THR A 355 6.95 1.97 22.99
N TRP A 356 5.71 2.50 22.97
CA TRP A 356 5.02 2.78 21.69
C TRP A 356 5.94 3.53 20.73
N GLN A 357 6.13 3.00 19.53
CA GLN A 357 7.10 3.49 18.54
C GLN A 357 8.48 3.76 19.17
N MET A 358 8.97 2.78 19.95
CA MET A 358 10.27 2.71 20.64
C MET A 358 10.46 3.73 21.79
N LYS A 359 9.97 4.96 21.66
CA LYS A 359 10.19 6.06 22.63
C LYS A 359 8.98 6.37 23.52
N GLY A 360 7.85 5.73 23.24
CA GLY A 360 6.59 5.92 23.95
C GLY A 360 5.75 7.10 23.49
N TYR A 361 4.44 7.00 23.67
CA TYR A 361 3.49 8.02 23.18
C TYR A 361 3.70 9.40 23.81
N LYS A 362 4.20 9.51 25.04
CA LYS A 362 4.49 10.80 25.69
C LYS A 362 5.59 11.57 24.99
N TYR A 363 6.66 10.89 24.60
CA TYR A 363 7.74 11.47 23.82
C TYR A 363 7.22 12.00 22.47
N TRP A 364 6.51 11.16 21.75
CA TRP A 364 6.01 11.54 20.42
C TRP A 364 4.91 12.60 20.49
N SER A 365 4.05 12.59 21.51
CA SER A 365 3.09 13.67 21.74
C SER A 365 3.78 15.01 22.03
N ALA A 366 4.88 15.01 22.80
CA ALA A 366 5.66 16.21 23.00
C ALA A 366 6.23 16.76 21.69
N ARG A 367 6.69 15.89 20.80
CA ARG A 367 7.16 16.27 19.45
C ARG A 367 6.04 16.89 18.60
N LEU A 368 4.83 16.33 18.66
CA LEU A 368 3.65 16.90 17.99
C LEU A 368 3.28 18.25 18.56
N VAL A 369 3.37 18.45 19.87
CA VAL A 369 3.14 19.75 20.54
C VAL A 369 4.15 20.80 20.08
N GLU A 370 5.43 20.46 20.04
CA GLU A 370 6.51 21.38 19.63
C GLU A 370 6.39 21.81 18.15
N SER A 371 5.82 20.96 17.32
CA SER A 371 5.54 21.25 15.90
C SER A 371 4.15 21.83 15.63
N GLU A 372 3.45 22.29 16.67
CA GLU A 372 2.10 22.87 16.60
C GLU A 372 1.04 21.92 16.01
N ASN A 373 1.22 20.60 16.17
CA ASN A 373 0.30 19.56 15.72
C ASN A 373 -0.53 19.00 16.88
N THR A 374 -1.32 19.87 17.51
CA THR A 374 -2.19 19.49 18.62
C THR A 374 -3.66 19.55 18.25
N TYR A 375 -4.48 18.90 19.04
CA TYR A 375 -5.93 18.85 18.88
C TYR A 375 -6.62 19.37 20.12
N THR A 376 -7.77 20.00 19.92
CA THR A 376 -8.69 20.35 20.99
C THR A 376 -9.41 19.09 21.51
N VAL A 377 -9.94 19.17 22.71
CA VAL A 377 -10.77 18.07 23.27
C VAL A 377 -11.99 17.78 22.39
N ALA A 378 -12.57 18.80 21.76
CA ALA A 378 -13.70 18.64 20.86
C ALA A 378 -13.31 17.83 19.60
N GLU A 379 -12.19 18.16 18.98
CA GLU A 379 -11.67 17.44 17.82
C GLU A 379 -11.31 15.98 18.16
N LEU A 380 -10.66 15.73 19.29
CA LEU A 380 -10.33 14.36 19.75
C LEU A 380 -11.58 13.49 19.96
N LEU A 381 -12.69 14.07 20.41
CA LEU A 381 -13.94 13.36 20.64
C LEU A 381 -14.84 13.29 19.39
N ASP A 382 -14.49 13.92 18.30
CA ASP A 382 -15.20 13.84 17.02
C ASP A 382 -14.64 12.68 16.18
N ASN A 383 -15.37 11.57 16.13
CA ASN A 383 -14.96 10.40 15.36
C ASN A 383 -14.75 10.72 13.88
N SER A 384 -15.64 11.54 13.28
CA SER A 384 -15.53 11.89 11.83
C SER A 384 -14.30 12.74 11.53
N PHE A 385 -13.91 13.63 12.46
CA PHE A 385 -12.69 14.40 12.34
C PHE A 385 -11.44 13.49 12.47
N MET A 386 -11.45 12.59 13.44
CA MET A 386 -10.34 11.69 13.72
C MET A 386 -10.18 10.58 12.67
N GLU A 387 -11.23 10.21 11.94
CA GLU A 387 -11.15 9.27 10.80
C GLU A 387 -10.39 9.85 9.59
N MET A 388 -10.38 11.17 9.43
CA MET A 388 -9.57 11.85 8.41
C MET A 388 -8.10 12.01 8.79
N GLU A 389 -7.74 11.67 10.04
CA GLU A 389 -6.39 11.83 10.55
C GLU A 389 -5.55 10.55 10.32
N SER A 390 -4.25 10.74 10.14
CA SER A 390 -3.28 9.66 10.15
C SER A 390 -3.45 8.78 11.41
N SER A 391 -3.56 7.46 11.22
CA SER A 391 -3.62 6.51 12.34
C SER A 391 -2.42 6.64 13.27
N LEU A 392 -1.23 6.87 12.70
CA LEU A 392 0.01 7.04 13.45
C LEU A 392 -0.03 8.26 14.40
N ILE A 393 -0.53 9.41 13.92
CA ILE A 393 -0.67 10.63 14.73
C ILE A 393 -1.83 10.50 15.71
N ARG A 394 -2.96 9.97 15.26
CA ARG A 394 -4.14 9.70 16.09
C ARG A 394 -3.83 8.81 17.27
N ASP A 395 -3.14 7.70 17.03
CA ASP A 395 -2.80 6.71 18.09
C ASP A 395 -1.85 7.31 19.13
N CYS A 396 -0.86 8.09 18.70
CA CYS A 396 0.01 8.85 19.61
C CYS A 396 -0.80 9.76 20.53
N MET A 397 -1.67 10.59 19.97
CA MET A 397 -2.50 11.52 20.72
C MET A 397 -3.56 10.82 21.58
N ALA A 398 -4.06 9.67 21.15
CA ALA A 398 -4.99 8.83 21.90
C ALA A 398 -4.38 8.32 23.22
N GLY A 399 -3.12 7.85 23.18
CA GLY A 399 -2.39 7.47 24.39
C GLY A 399 -2.22 8.62 25.39
N ALA A 400 -1.82 9.80 24.88
CA ALA A 400 -1.68 11.00 25.71
C ALA A 400 -3.00 11.50 26.28
N PHE A 401 -4.07 11.47 25.48
CA PHE A 401 -5.40 11.87 25.92
C PHE A 401 -5.96 10.93 26.99
N THR A 402 -5.72 9.63 26.86
CA THR A 402 -6.09 8.64 27.88
C THR A 402 -5.36 8.87 29.21
N ASP A 403 -4.03 9.09 29.17
CA ASP A 403 -3.25 9.45 30.36
C ASP A 403 -3.79 10.73 31.05
N PHE A 404 -4.12 11.74 30.22
CA PHE A 404 -4.72 12.99 30.70
C PHE A 404 -6.09 12.75 31.37
N LEU A 405 -6.98 11.97 30.74
CA LEU A 405 -8.31 11.70 31.29
C LEU A 405 -8.23 10.91 32.61
N ILE A 406 -7.37 9.88 32.65
CA ILE A 406 -7.15 9.09 33.88
C ILE A 406 -6.60 9.96 35.02
N LYS A 407 -5.66 10.85 34.74
CA LYS A 407 -5.12 11.81 35.73
C LYS A 407 -6.16 12.83 36.19
N THR A 408 -7.07 13.24 35.30
CA THR A 408 -8.05 14.27 35.58
C THR A 408 -9.26 13.73 36.31
N TRP A 409 -9.74 12.54 35.95
CA TRP A 409 -10.98 11.95 36.50
C TRP A 409 -10.72 10.90 37.58
N GLY A 410 -9.52 10.32 37.62
CA GLY A 410 -9.22 9.09 38.33
C GLY A 410 -9.67 7.85 37.58
N LYS A 411 -9.01 6.72 37.84
CA LYS A 411 -9.25 5.42 37.21
C LYS A 411 -10.72 5.00 37.16
N ASP A 412 -11.38 5.03 38.34
CA ASP A 412 -12.74 4.52 38.47
C ASP A 412 -13.76 5.35 37.67
N THR A 413 -13.59 6.68 37.62
CA THR A 413 -14.43 7.55 36.83
C THR A 413 -14.20 7.37 35.36
N TYR A 414 -12.93 7.19 34.95
CA TYR A 414 -12.56 6.89 33.57
C TYR A 414 -13.23 5.60 33.08
N LEU A 415 -13.13 4.52 33.85
CA LEU A 415 -13.75 3.23 33.51
C LEU A 415 -15.29 3.30 33.46
N LYS A 416 -15.93 4.07 34.37
CA LYS A 416 -17.39 4.28 34.35
C LYS A 416 -17.82 5.01 33.04
N ARG A 417 -17.01 5.92 32.53
CA ARG A 417 -17.30 6.73 31.34
C ARG A 417 -16.78 6.08 30.03
N TYR A 418 -16.03 5.01 30.12
CA TYR A 418 -15.33 4.41 28.97
C TYR A 418 -16.28 4.10 27.79
N LYS A 419 -17.40 3.40 28.04
CA LYS A 419 -18.35 3.00 26.99
C LYS A 419 -19.13 4.17 26.40
N ASN A 420 -19.45 5.16 27.22
CA ASN A 420 -20.20 6.34 26.84
C ASN A 420 -19.43 7.57 27.32
N ALA A 421 -18.56 8.07 26.48
CA ALA A 421 -17.71 9.21 26.75
C ALA A 421 -18.31 10.54 26.28
N SER A 422 -19.62 10.59 26.11
CA SER A 422 -20.33 11.82 25.75
C SER A 422 -20.16 12.86 26.84
N LEU A 423 -19.72 14.05 26.48
CA LEU A 423 -19.47 15.19 27.34
C LEU A 423 -20.34 16.37 26.93
N SER A 424 -20.85 17.12 27.93
CA SER A 424 -21.50 18.40 27.67
C SER A 424 -20.50 19.45 27.19
N GLU A 425 -20.94 20.46 26.45
CA GLU A 425 -20.10 21.58 26.04
C GLU A 425 -19.35 22.24 27.20
N ARG A 426 -19.98 22.32 28.39
CA ARG A 426 -19.37 22.87 29.60
C ARG A 426 -18.22 21.99 30.09
N GLU A 427 -18.36 20.67 30.05
CA GLU A 427 -17.28 19.73 30.39
C GLU A 427 -16.15 19.82 29.38
N ILE A 428 -16.45 19.85 28.08
CA ILE A 428 -15.44 20.01 27.02
C ILE A 428 -14.63 21.29 27.22
N LYS A 429 -15.27 22.43 27.44
CA LYS A 429 -14.58 23.71 27.71
C LYS A 429 -13.69 23.65 28.97
N SER A 430 -14.18 22.98 30.02
CA SER A 430 -13.40 22.79 31.26
C SER A 430 -12.19 21.87 31.07
N LEU A 431 -12.35 20.80 30.29
CA LEU A 431 -11.27 19.86 29.99
C LEU A 431 -10.25 20.51 29.05
N GLU A 432 -10.67 21.33 28.11
CA GLU A 432 -9.79 22.01 27.16
C GLU A 432 -8.65 22.77 27.84
N VAL A 433 -8.98 23.60 28.84
CA VAL A 433 -7.96 24.34 29.60
C VAL A 433 -6.96 23.41 30.28
N LYS A 434 -7.46 22.31 30.87
CA LYS A 434 -6.60 21.31 31.54
C LYS A 434 -5.78 20.52 30.55
N TRP A 435 -6.35 20.19 29.38
CA TRP A 435 -5.68 19.50 28.29
C TRP A 435 -4.51 20.30 27.73
N GLN A 436 -4.73 21.58 27.44
CA GLN A 436 -3.67 22.46 26.98
C GLN A 436 -2.53 22.60 28.01
N ASN A 437 -2.87 22.61 29.31
CA ASN A 437 -1.86 22.62 30.37
C ASN A 437 -1.11 21.29 30.47
N TYR A 438 -1.81 20.16 30.29
CA TYR A 438 -1.19 18.84 30.25
C TYR A 438 -0.21 18.74 29.10
N LEU A 439 -0.58 19.15 27.89
CA LEU A 439 0.30 19.16 26.72
C LEU A 439 1.55 20.01 26.93
N LYS A 440 1.41 21.20 27.52
CA LYS A 440 2.56 22.07 27.85
C LYS A 440 3.48 21.47 28.90
N GLY A 441 2.98 20.56 29.74
CA GLY A 441 3.73 19.86 30.79
C GLY A 441 4.43 18.60 30.31
N LEU A 442 4.24 18.17 29.03
CA LEU A 442 4.95 17.02 28.50
C LEU A 442 6.47 17.29 28.45
N PRO A 443 7.31 16.26 28.68
CA PRO A 443 8.76 16.42 28.64
C PRO A 443 9.23 16.91 27.28
N LYS A 444 9.92 18.04 27.24
CA LYS A 444 10.53 18.56 26.02
C LYS A 444 11.89 17.92 25.82
N GLU A 445 11.94 16.94 24.95
CA GLU A 445 13.18 16.37 24.47
C GLU A 445 13.45 16.87 23.04
N HIS A 446 14.33 17.86 22.90
CA HIS A 446 14.72 18.33 21.58
C HIS A 446 15.50 17.21 20.86
N PRO A 447 15.08 16.81 19.64
CA PRO A 447 15.87 15.88 18.86
C PRO A 447 17.23 16.53 18.59
N LYS A 448 18.29 15.76 18.79
CA LYS A 448 19.61 16.14 18.26
C LYS A 448 19.43 16.23 16.74
N LYS A 449 19.68 17.42 16.18
CA LYS A 449 19.64 17.59 14.72
C LYS A 449 20.53 16.53 14.10
N LYS A 450 19.97 15.63 13.28
CA LYS A 450 20.75 14.72 12.43
C LYS A 450 21.70 15.50 11.50
N THR A 451 21.42 16.77 11.25
CA THR A 451 22.18 17.68 10.39
C THR A 451 23.63 17.89 10.78
N GLU A 452 24.03 17.60 12.01
CA GLU A 452 25.46 17.68 12.38
C GLU A 452 26.26 16.41 12.01
N SER A 453 25.59 15.30 11.68
CA SER A 453 26.24 14.00 11.45
C SER A 453 26.19 13.45 10.04
N LYS A 454 25.27 13.88 9.18
CA LYS A 454 25.21 13.39 7.79
C LYS A 454 25.16 14.55 6.79
N LYS A 455 26.34 14.91 6.27
CA LYS A 455 26.44 15.70 5.03
C LYS A 455 25.75 14.94 3.90
N LEU A 456 24.94 15.65 3.06
CA LEU A 456 24.35 15.06 1.87
C LEU A 456 25.45 14.41 1.02
N PRO A 457 25.46 13.08 0.84
CA PRO A 457 26.43 12.45 -0.04
C PRO A 457 26.13 12.78 -1.52
N TYR A 458 27.04 12.46 -2.41
CA TYR A 458 26.70 12.44 -3.82
C TYR A 458 25.75 11.25 -4.07
N LEU A 459 24.49 11.53 -4.41
CA LEU A 459 23.45 10.52 -4.55
C LEU A 459 23.56 9.82 -5.93
N LYS A 460 23.62 8.50 -5.90
CA LYS A 460 23.60 7.61 -7.08
C LYS A 460 22.45 6.62 -6.85
N GLY A 461 21.32 6.80 -7.53
CA GLY A 461 20.19 5.94 -7.24
C GLY A 461 18.99 6.11 -8.16
N PHE A 462 17.86 5.63 -7.65
CA PHE A 462 16.61 5.59 -8.39
C PHE A 462 15.43 6.03 -7.53
N ASN A 463 14.37 6.49 -8.20
CA ASN A 463 13.03 6.47 -7.65
C ASN A 463 12.56 5.01 -7.64
N PHE A 464 12.44 4.43 -6.46
CA PHE A 464 11.97 3.07 -6.26
C PHE A 464 10.45 3.07 -6.33
N ALA A 465 9.92 2.62 -7.44
CA ALA A 465 8.50 2.76 -7.77
C ALA A 465 7.73 1.49 -7.43
N HIS A 466 6.55 1.68 -6.84
CA HIS A 466 5.62 0.60 -6.53
C HIS A 466 4.89 0.15 -7.81
N GLU A 467 5.49 -0.77 -8.54
CA GLU A 467 4.93 -1.30 -9.79
C GLU A 467 4.15 -2.60 -9.60
N GLY A 468 4.27 -3.23 -8.45
CA GLY A 468 3.53 -4.41 -8.06
C GLY A 468 2.42 -4.06 -7.07
N TYR A 469 1.18 -4.39 -7.40
CA TYR A 469 0.01 -4.12 -6.53
C TYR A 469 -0.49 -5.35 -5.78
N SER A 470 0.34 -6.39 -5.75
CA SER A 470 0.11 -7.60 -4.95
C SER A 470 1.06 -7.62 -3.75
N ILE A 471 0.68 -8.34 -2.70
CA ILE A 471 1.48 -8.47 -1.48
C ILE A 471 2.91 -8.95 -1.77
N TYR A 472 3.07 -9.86 -2.75
CA TYR A 472 4.33 -10.52 -3.09
C TYR A 472 5.23 -9.76 -4.07
N ASN A 473 4.83 -8.57 -4.56
CA ASN A 473 5.62 -7.78 -5.50
C ASN A 473 5.57 -6.25 -5.22
N GLY A 474 4.90 -5.82 -4.18
CA GLY A 474 4.91 -4.45 -3.67
C GLY A 474 6.11 -4.17 -2.76
N TYR A 475 6.17 -2.98 -2.16
CA TYR A 475 7.28 -2.55 -1.30
C TYR A 475 7.57 -3.45 -0.10
N GLY A 476 6.57 -4.12 0.47
CA GLY A 476 6.72 -5.03 1.61
C GLY A 476 7.11 -6.47 1.24
N SER A 477 7.47 -6.72 -0.02
CA SER A 477 7.72 -8.07 -0.54
C SER A 477 9.20 -8.48 -0.52
N LYS A 478 9.46 -9.78 -0.61
CA LYS A 478 10.81 -10.32 -0.84
C LYS A 478 11.38 -9.87 -2.19
N LYS A 479 10.52 -9.74 -3.22
CA LYS A 479 10.92 -9.22 -4.53
C LYS A 479 11.39 -7.76 -4.47
N ALA A 480 10.81 -6.94 -3.58
CA ALA A 480 11.31 -5.58 -3.36
C ALA A 480 12.72 -5.60 -2.76
N THR A 481 12.99 -6.51 -1.83
CA THR A 481 14.35 -6.73 -1.29
C THR A 481 15.34 -7.16 -2.39
N GLU A 482 14.96 -8.08 -3.28
CA GLU A 482 15.78 -8.50 -4.43
C GLU A 482 16.05 -7.34 -5.39
N SER A 483 15.04 -6.52 -5.66
CA SER A 483 15.17 -5.33 -6.51
C SER A 483 16.12 -4.29 -5.92
N LEU A 484 16.02 -4.01 -4.61
CA LEU A 484 16.96 -3.12 -3.91
C LEU A 484 18.38 -3.67 -3.91
N LEU A 485 18.55 -4.99 -3.71
CA LEU A 485 19.85 -5.64 -3.79
C LEU A 485 20.46 -5.52 -5.21
N LYS A 486 19.65 -5.66 -6.25
CA LYS A 486 20.11 -5.42 -7.64
C LYS A 486 20.59 -3.98 -7.82
N GLN A 487 19.84 -2.98 -7.36
CA GLN A 487 20.25 -1.58 -7.42
C GLN A 487 21.58 -1.36 -6.67
N LYS A 488 21.71 -1.93 -5.46
CA LYS A 488 22.96 -1.87 -4.69
C LYS A 488 24.14 -2.46 -5.44
N ASN A 489 23.95 -3.60 -6.10
CA ASN A 489 24.98 -4.28 -6.89
C ASN A 489 25.33 -3.51 -8.19
N MET A 490 24.46 -2.62 -8.65
CA MET A 490 24.74 -1.67 -9.72
C MET A 490 25.53 -0.45 -9.25
N GLY A 491 25.84 -0.32 -7.96
CA GLY A 491 26.57 0.80 -7.38
C GLY A 491 25.68 1.90 -6.79
N SER A 492 24.36 1.68 -6.68
CA SER A 492 23.47 2.66 -6.02
C SER A 492 23.82 2.82 -4.54
N ASN A 493 23.84 4.06 -4.10
CA ASN A 493 24.00 4.44 -2.70
C ASN A 493 22.80 5.21 -2.14
N ALA A 494 21.75 5.38 -2.94
CA ALA A 494 20.55 6.12 -2.56
C ALA A 494 19.29 5.47 -3.16
N MET A 495 18.16 5.64 -2.46
CA MET A 495 16.82 5.25 -2.89
C MET A 495 15.83 6.36 -2.55
N ALA A 496 15.01 6.80 -3.52
CA ALA A 496 13.81 7.58 -3.23
C ALA A 496 12.59 6.66 -3.27
N ILE A 497 11.84 6.55 -2.18
CA ILE A 497 10.59 5.80 -2.13
C ILE A 497 9.42 6.76 -2.36
N VAL A 498 8.48 6.38 -3.23
CA VAL A 498 7.47 7.28 -3.78
C VAL A 498 6.04 6.78 -3.52
N PRO A 499 5.51 6.95 -2.29
CA PRO A 499 4.11 6.65 -2.01
C PRO A 499 3.18 7.66 -2.69
N TYR A 500 2.01 7.19 -3.13
CA TYR A 500 1.03 8.00 -3.85
C TYR A 500 -0.28 8.17 -3.09
N THR A 501 -0.92 9.32 -3.32
CA THR A 501 -2.36 9.52 -3.13
C THR A 501 -2.95 10.12 -4.39
N GLY A 502 -4.28 10.11 -4.54
CA GLY A 502 -4.96 10.59 -5.74
C GLY A 502 -5.97 11.68 -5.47
N ILE A 503 -6.07 12.65 -6.38
CA ILE A 503 -7.17 13.63 -6.46
C ILE A 503 -7.73 13.66 -7.87
N ASN A 504 -9.01 14.05 -8.02
CA ASN A 504 -9.69 14.11 -9.31
C ASN A 504 -10.00 15.53 -9.78
N ASP A 505 -9.74 16.54 -8.95
CA ASP A 505 -10.05 17.94 -9.26
C ASP A 505 -8.91 18.84 -8.79
N ILE A 506 -8.37 19.62 -9.72
CA ILE A 506 -7.26 20.57 -9.47
C ILE A 506 -7.73 21.90 -8.90
N ASN A 507 -9.03 22.18 -8.86
CA ASN A 507 -9.61 23.45 -8.43
C ASN A 507 -10.46 23.35 -7.16
N THR A 508 -10.56 22.15 -6.56
CA THR A 508 -11.34 21.91 -5.34
C THR A 508 -10.49 21.25 -4.26
N PRO A 509 -10.37 21.87 -3.07
CA PRO A 509 -9.62 21.26 -1.98
C PRO A 509 -10.26 19.93 -1.55
N THR A 510 -9.50 18.85 -1.63
CA THR A 510 -9.96 17.49 -1.31
C THR A 510 -9.07 16.90 -0.22
N PRO A 511 -9.62 16.27 0.83
CA PRO A 511 -8.83 15.50 1.79
C PRO A 511 -8.01 14.42 1.09
N LEU A 512 -6.75 14.29 1.49
CA LEU A 512 -5.84 13.27 0.95
C LEU A 512 -5.91 12.02 1.80
N HIS A 513 -5.96 10.87 1.14
CA HIS A 513 -6.06 9.57 1.79
C HIS A 513 -4.70 8.95 2.04
N PHE A 514 -4.59 8.20 3.12
CA PHE A 514 -3.45 7.34 3.42
C PHE A 514 -3.72 5.94 2.85
N SER A 515 -2.69 5.33 2.30
CA SER A 515 -2.79 3.96 1.76
C SER A 515 -2.75 2.96 2.91
N ASP A 516 -3.75 2.11 3.03
CA ASP A 516 -3.92 1.15 4.14
C ASP A 516 -4.17 -0.30 3.67
N ASN A 517 -4.39 -0.51 2.37
CA ASN A 517 -4.67 -1.85 1.84
C ASN A 517 -3.39 -2.71 1.78
N ALA A 518 -3.54 -4.01 2.02
CA ALA A 518 -2.48 -4.99 1.80
C ALA A 518 -2.00 -4.95 0.32
N GLY A 519 -0.69 -5.00 0.11
CA GLY A 519 -0.09 -4.89 -1.21
C GLY A 519 -0.08 -3.46 -1.79
N SER A 520 -0.52 -2.44 -1.02
CA SER A 520 -0.41 -1.03 -1.38
C SER A 520 0.88 -0.39 -0.85
N GLU A 521 0.99 0.92 -1.03
CA GLU A 521 2.08 1.76 -0.51
C GLU A 521 1.79 2.19 0.93
N ASN A 522 1.34 1.26 1.78
CA ASN A 522 1.05 1.52 3.18
C ASN A 522 2.32 1.72 4.01
N ASP A 523 2.17 2.23 5.22
CA ASP A 523 3.29 2.58 6.11
C ASP A 523 4.24 1.41 6.36
N ASP A 524 3.73 0.21 6.65
CA ASP A 524 4.55 -0.95 6.93
C ASP A 524 5.34 -1.43 5.70
N ALA A 525 4.76 -1.30 4.50
CA ALA A 525 5.47 -1.58 3.24
C ALA A 525 6.58 -0.55 2.98
N ILE A 526 6.31 0.73 3.19
CA ILE A 526 7.32 1.80 3.10
C ILE A 526 8.45 1.55 4.10
N VAL A 527 8.12 1.27 5.35
CA VAL A 527 9.10 1.00 6.44
C VAL A 527 9.95 -0.22 6.11
N HIS A 528 9.36 -1.28 5.56
CA HIS A 528 10.11 -2.46 5.11
C HIS A 528 11.16 -2.11 4.03
N ALA A 529 10.75 -1.38 2.99
CA ALA A 529 11.66 -1.01 1.91
C ALA A 529 12.76 -0.06 2.39
N VAL A 530 12.42 0.92 3.22
CA VAL A 530 13.38 1.88 3.81
C VAL A 530 14.38 1.18 4.73
N ALA A 531 13.92 0.30 5.63
CA ALA A 531 14.79 -0.45 6.51
C ALA A 531 15.75 -1.35 5.72
N THR A 532 15.23 -2.01 4.67
CA THR A 532 16.05 -2.83 3.75
C THR A 532 17.12 -2.01 3.06
N ALA A 533 16.79 -0.83 2.52
CA ALA A 533 17.75 0.06 1.88
C ALA A 533 18.80 0.60 2.89
N SER A 534 18.35 0.98 4.09
CA SER A 534 19.23 1.46 5.17
C SER A 534 20.23 0.39 5.62
N ASP A 535 19.80 -0.87 5.73
CA ASP A 535 20.68 -2.00 6.04
C ASP A 535 21.75 -2.24 4.97
N MET A 536 21.45 -1.92 3.72
CA MET A 536 22.41 -1.94 2.63
C MET A 536 23.30 -0.68 2.59
N GLY A 537 23.15 0.24 3.55
CA GLY A 537 23.89 1.50 3.61
C GLY A 537 23.50 2.50 2.54
N MET A 538 22.26 2.45 2.05
CA MET A 538 21.74 3.42 1.07
C MET A 538 21.12 4.62 1.80
N TYR A 539 21.33 5.81 1.24
CA TYR A 539 20.64 7.04 1.67
C TYR A 539 19.16 6.96 1.27
N THR A 540 18.26 7.26 2.19
CA THR A 540 16.82 7.12 1.99
C THR A 540 16.14 8.48 1.88
N LEU A 541 15.42 8.69 0.77
CA LEU A 541 14.56 9.85 0.53
C LEU A 541 13.10 9.42 0.46
N LEU A 542 12.28 9.84 1.42
CA LEU A 542 10.83 9.67 1.34
C LEU A 542 10.24 10.80 0.47
N LYS A 543 9.59 10.44 -0.63
CA LYS A 543 9.13 11.38 -1.65
C LYS A 543 7.66 11.15 -2.02
N PRO A 544 6.71 11.53 -1.12
CA PRO A 544 5.28 11.38 -1.37
C PRO A 544 4.82 12.20 -2.59
N GLN A 545 3.98 11.61 -3.43
CA GLN A 545 3.47 12.22 -4.66
C GLN A 545 1.94 12.21 -4.73
N ILE A 546 1.37 13.19 -5.42
CA ILE A 546 -0.06 13.22 -5.74
C ILE A 546 -0.25 12.87 -7.21
N TYR A 547 -1.08 11.85 -7.46
CA TYR A 547 -1.63 11.59 -8.78
C TYR A 547 -2.88 12.44 -9.00
N VAL A 548 -2.99 13.06 -10.16
CA VAL A 548 -4.16 13.87 -10.54
C VAL A 548 -4.84 13.25 -11.74
N GLY A 549 -6.09 12.80 -11.56
CA GLY A 549 -6.87 12.20 -12.64
C GLY A 549 -7.09 13.15 -13.83
N GLY A 550 -6.59 12.76 -15.00
CA GLY A 550 -6.71 13.55 -16.24
C GLY A 550 -5.91 14.87 -16.27
N SER A 551 -5.00 15.08 -15.30
CA SER A 551 -4.16 16.28 -15.19
C SER A 551 -2.82 15.93 -14.50
N TRP A 552 -2.14 16.93 -13.94
CA TRP A 552 -0.90 16.76 -13.18
C TRP A 552 -0.85 17.76 -12.00
N PRO A 553 -0.01 17.53 -10.97
CA PRO A 553 0.02 18.36 -9.76
C PRO A 553 0.29 19.85 -10.02
N GLY A 554 1.10 20.17 -11.03
CA GLY A 554 1.41 21.56 -11.40
C GLY A 554 0.22 22.37 -11.92
N GLY A 555 -0.88 21.72 -12.26
CA GLY A 555 -2.14 22.36 -12.64
C GLY A 555 -3.01 22.80 -11.46
N ILE A 556 -2.71 22.37 -10.23
CA ILE A 556 -3.50 22.68 -9.03
C ILE A 556 -3.54 24.19 -8.81
N ASP A 557 -4.77 24.74 -8.83
CA ASP A 557 -5.01 26.19 -8.77
C ASP A 557 -6.37 26.47 -8.12
N MET A 558 -6.35 26.93 -6.89
CA MET A 558 -7.58 27.16 -6.13
C MET A 558 -8.18 28.52 -6.45
N PRO A 559 -9.50 28.60 -6.72
CA PRO A 559 -10.15 29.85 -7.13
C PRO A 559 -10.15 30.98 -6.09
N THR A 560 -9.99 30.68 -4.80
CA THR A 560 -10.06 31.65 -3.70
C THR A 560 -9.05 31.37 -2.60
N ASP A 561 -8.68 32.40 -1.83
CA ASP A 561 -7.78 32.25 -0.68
C ASP A 561 -8.32 31.27 0.37
N ALA A 562 -9.63 31.22 0.59
CA ALA A 562 -10.24 30.25 1.50
C ALA A 562 -10.05 28.81 1.04
N GLN A 563 -10.10 28.57 -0.26
CA GLN A 563 -9.85 27.24 -0.84
C GLN A 563 -8.34 26.90 -0.82
N TRP A 564 -7.46 27.90 -1.06
CA TRP A 564 -6.01 27.72 -0.88
C TRP A 564 -5.66 27.34 0.56
N ASN A 565 -6.21 28.04 1.55
CA ASN A 565 -6.01 27.70 2.96
C ASN A 565 -6.44 26.27 3.26
N LYS A 566 -7.63 25.88 2.76
CA LYS A 566 -8.14 24.52 2.96
C LYS A 566 -7.30 23.45 2.23
N PHE A 567 -6.79 23.75 1.03
CA PHE A 567 -5.87 22.87 0.31
C PHE A 567 -4.58 22.66 1.10
N HIS A 568 -3.97 23.76 1.59
CA HIS A 568 -2.75 23.67 2.39
C HIS A 568 -2.96 22.95 3.72
N ASP A 569 -4.13 23.07 4.36
CA ASP A 569 -4.46 22.32 5.57
C ASP A 569 -4.55 20.81 5.29
N TYR A 570 -5.24 20.42 4.23
CA TYR A 570 -5.33 19.01 3.83
C TYR A 570 -3.97 18.45 3.40
N TYR A 571 -3.23 19.21 2.60
CA TYR A 571 -1.91 18.83 2.13
C TYR A 571 -0.91 18.70 3.29
N TYR A 572 -0.89 19.66 4.21
CA TYR A 572 -0.02 19.61 5.38
C TYR A 572 -0.38 18.41 6.29
N ARG A 573 -1.66 18.08 6.48
CA ARG A 573 -2.09 16.90 7.23
C ARG A 573 -1.50 15.62 6.64
N TRP A 574 -1.44 15.52 5.33
CA TRP A 574 -0.85 14.39 4.62
C TRP A 574 0.68 14.39 4.70
N ILE A 575 1.35 15.49 4.44
CA ILE A 575 2.82 15.58 4.51
C ILE A 575 3.34 15.40 5.94
N ARG A 576 2.66 15.91 6.96
CA ARG A 576 3.11 15.70 8.36
C ARG A 576 3.06 14.23 8.79
N HIS A 577 2.15 13.42 8.24
CA HIS A 577 2.17 11.98 8.46
C HIS A 577 3.50 11.38 8.00
N TYR A 578 3.92 11.69 6.77
CA TYR A 578 5.20 11.21 6.25
C TYR A 578 6.40 11.81 6.96
N ALA A 579 6.30 13.05 7.42
CA ALA A 579 7.33 13.67 8.27
C ALA A 579 7.47 12.92 9.61
N PHE A 580 6.35 12.52 10.20
CA PHE A 580 6.34 11.78 11.44
C PHE A 580 6.83 10.34 11.25
N LEU A 581 6.40 9.66 10.19
CA LEU A 581 6.90 8.34 9.79
C LEU A 581 8.41 8.36 9.56
N ALA A 582 8.89 9.35 8.81
CA ALA A 582 10.31 9.53 8.54
C ALA A 582 11.14 9.80 9.81
N GLU A 583 10.60 10.56 10.77
CA GLU A 583 11.25 10.81 12.05
C GLU A 583 11.33 9.55 12.93
N ILE A 584 10.22 8.78 13.01
CA ILE A 584 10.16 7.53 13.78
C ILE A 584 11.18 6.51 13.24
N HIS A 585 11.25 6.35 11.92
CA HIS A 585 12.09 5.36 11.25
C HIS A 585 13.44 5.92 10.78
N GLU A 586 13.80 7.09 11.24
CA GLU A 586 15.11 7.72 11.04
C GLU A 586 15.54 7.83 9.55
N MET A 587 14.62 8.07 8.63
CA MET A 587 14.91 8.30 7.21
C MET A 587 15.81 9.53 7.02
N ASP A 588 16.66 9.52 6.00
CA ASP A 588 17.69 10.57 5.83
C ASP A 588 17.11 11.88 5.30
N ALA A 589 16.14 11.82 4.39
CA ALA A 589 15.49 13.00 3.81
C ALA A 589 14.00 12.81 3.54
N LEU A 590 13.28 13.95 3.51
CA LEU A 590 11.88 14.05 3.10
C LEU A 590 11.72 15.09 2.00
N CYS A 591 11.09 14.70 0.90
CA CYS A 591 10.61 15.62 -0.13
C CYS A 591 9.18 16.07 0.22
N ILE A 592 9.00 17.37 0.44
CA ILE A 592 7.74 17.94 0.92
C ILE A 592 6.72 18.23 -0.16
N GLY A 593 7.05 17.98 -1.42
CA GLY A 593 6.14 18.15 -2.55
C GLY A 593 6.85 17.94 -3.89
N VAL A 594 6.06 17.63 -4.91
CA VAL A 594 6.53 17.28 -6.25
C VAL A 594 5.69 18.01 -7.29
N GLU A 595 6.32 18.88 -8.07
CA GLU A 595 5.77 19.55 -9.26
C GLU A 595 4.48 20.37 -9.07
N PHE A 596 4.29 21.03 -7.96
CA PHE A 596 3.11 21.91 -7.71
C PHE A 596 3.29 23.31 -8.33
N THR A 597 3.59 23.39 -9.61
CA THR A 597 4.04 24.61 -10.28
C THR A 597 3.20 25.85 -9.98
N LYS A 598 1.88 25.80 -10.15
CA LYS A 598 1.03 26.95 -9.85
C LYS A 598 0.99 27.28 -8.36
N ALA A 599 0.87 26.26 -7.51
CA ALA A 599 0.79 26.45 -6.07
C ALA A 599 2.09 27.00 -5.48
N THR A 600 3.25 26.55 -5.94
CA THR A 600 4.55 27.04 -5.43
C THR A 600 4.84 28.48 -5.83
N LEU A 601 4.48 28.84 -7.06
CA LEU A 601 4.72 30.19 -7.58
C LEU A 601 3.70 31.23 -7.06
N SER A 602 2.46 30.82 -6.80
CA SER A 602 1.41 31.73 -6.33
C SER A 602 1.29 31.80 -4.80
N GLN A 603 1.74 30.78 -4.05
CA GLN A 603 1.57 30.66 -2.59
C GLN A 603 2.89 30.43 -1.82
N PRO A 604 3.99 31.17 -2.09
CA PRO A 604 5.30 30.87 -1.51
C PRO A 604 5.31 30.95 0.03
N ASP A 605 4.53 31.85 0.64
CA ASP A 605 4.46 31.99 2.10
C ASP A 605 3.78 30.81 2.78
N ALA A 606 2.76 30.21 2.15
CA ALA A 606 2.13 28.99 2.66
C ALA A 606 3.12 27.82 2.64
N TRP A 607 3.93 27.69 1.58
CA TRP A 607 4.99 26.68 1.51
C TRP A 607 6.06 26.90 2.58
N ARG A 608 6.51 28.15 2.82
CA ARG A 608 7.44 28.47 3.91
C ARG A 608 6.88 28.11 5.28
N ALA A 609 5.61 28.41 5.52
CA ALA A 609 4.94 28.03 6.76
C ALA A 609 4.90 26.50 6.94
N MET A 610 4.61 25.75 5.89
CA MET A 610 4.62 24.28 5.89
C MET A 610 6.03 23.73 6.13
N ILE A 611 7.05 24.24 5.45
CA ILE A 611 8.46 23.87 5.66
C ILE A 611 8.84 24.06 7.13
N LYS A 612 8.51 25.20 7.72
CA LYS A 612 8.78 25.49 9.13
C LYS A 612 8.14 24.47 10.08
N LYS A 613 6.86 24.14 9.88
CA LYS A 613 6.14 23.13 10.67
C LYS A 613 6.73 21.74 10.49
N THR A 614 7.03 21.36 9.25
CA THR A 614 7.65 20.06 8.95
C THR A 614 9.03 19.95 9.59
N ARG A 615 9.84 21.02 9.55
CA ARG A 615 11.17 21.04 10.17
C ARG A 615 11.12 20.95 11.70
N ALA A 616 10.07 21.44 12.32
CA ALA A 616 9.86 21.27 13.76
C ALA A 616 9.54 19.83 14.15
N LEU A 617 8.93 19.05 13.25
CA LEU A 617 8.57 17.65 13.46
C LEU A 617 9.67 16.68 13.04
N TYR A 618 10.32 16.93 11.91
CA TYR A 618 11.29 16.05 11.27
C TYR A 618 12.73 16.61 11.34
N SER A 619 13.65 15.82 11.84
CA SER A 619 15.05 16.21 12.08
C SER A 619 16.00 15.93 10.90
N GLY A 620 15.57 15.17 9.89
CA GLY A 620 16.34 14.88 8.69
C GLY A 620 16.37 16.03 7.69
N GLN A 621 16.92 15.80 6.50
CA GLN A 621 17.03 16.79 5.45
C GLN A 621 15.70 16.99 4.71
N LEU A 622 15.37 18.24 4.37
CA LEU A 622 14.18 18.59 3.61
C LEU A 622 14.53 19.08 2.22
N THR A 623 13.78 18.61 1.24
CA THR A 623 13.82 19.10 -0.14
C THR A 623 12.40 19.24 -0.73
N TYR A 624 12.33 19.83 -1.91
CA TYR A 624 11.19 19.88 -2.79
C TYR A 624 11.63 19.47 -4.20
N ALA A 625 10.83 18.72 -4.93
CA ALA A 625 11.12 18.25 -6.28
C ALA A 625 10.38 19.12 -7.31
N ALA A 626 11.04 20.17 -7.81
CA ALA A 626 10.44 21.09 -8.76
C ALA A 626 10.38 20.54 -10.18
N ASN A 627 9.29 20.82 -10.89
CA ASN A 627 9.23 20.61 -12.34
C ASN A 627 10.26 21.49 -13.07
N TRP A 628 10.83 20.97 -14.11
CA TRP A 628 11.77 21.69 -14.97
C TRP A 628 11.13 22.95 -15.60
N GLY A 629 11.94 23.96 -15.85
CA GLY A 629 11.49 25.26 -16.38
C GLY A 629 11.11 26.26 -15.29
N ALA A 630 10.00 26.97 -15.46
CA ALA A 630 9.65 28.12 -14.64
C ALA A 630 9.58 27.81 -13.13
N GLU A 631 9.00 26.68 -12.74
CA GLU A 631 8.92 26.32 -11.32
C GLU A 631 10.30 26.24 -10.68
N PHE A 632 11.20 25.45 -11.27
CA PHE A 632 12.56 25.28 -10.76
C PHE A 632 13.32 26.62 -10.71
N GLU A 633 13.17 27.45 -11.74
CA GLU A 633 13.92 28.71 -11.90
C GLU A 633 13.37 29.83 -10.97
N GLU A 634 12.07 29.81 -10.61
CA GLU A 634 11.38 30.93 -9.96
C GLU A 634 10.96 30.67 -8.50
N ILE A 635 11.02 29.44 -7.98
CA ILE A 635 10.74 29.15 -6.57
C ILE A 635 11.59 30.06 -5.66
N GLU A 636 10.93 30.68 -4.67
CA GLU A 636 11.57 31.62 -3.75
C GLU A 636 12.01 31.00 -2.41
N PHE A 637 11.49 29.81 -2.05
CA PHE A 637 11.73 29.18 -0.75
C PHE A 637 12.88 28.17 -0.73
N TRP A 638 13.73 28.12 -1.77
CA TRP A 638 14.89 27.21 -1.79
C TRP A 638 15.84 27.41 -0.59
N ASN A 639 15.93 28.62 -0.05
CA ASN A 639 16.74 28.91 1.13
C ASN A 639 16.26 28.19 2.40
N ASP A 640 14.97 27.84 2.46
CA ASP A 640 14.35 27.19 3.62
C ASP A 640 14.54 25.66 3.60
N LEU A 641 15.07 25.10 2.51
CA LEU A 641 15.35 23.69 2.29
C LEU A 641 16.84 23.38 2.40
N ASP A 642 17.21 22.11 2.57
CA ASP A 642 18.60 21.68 2.72
C ASP A 642 19.30 21.49 1.39
N PHE A 643 18.59 21.05 0.36
CA PHE A 643 19.04 20.96 -1.02
C PHE A 643 17.89 21.19 -2.00
N ILE A 644 18.23 21.54 -3.23
CA ILE A 644 17.29 21.81 -4.32
C ILE A 644 17.03 20.50 -5.08
N GLY A 645 15.76 20.13 -5.22
CA GLY A 645 15.36 18.97 -6.05
C GLY A 645 14.84 19.42 -7.43
N LEU A 646 15.32 18.78 -8.47
CA LEU A 646 14.92 19.05 -9.85
C LEU A 646 14.41 17.77 -10.52
N ASN A 647 13.16 17.78 -10.98
CA ASN A 647 12.63 16.82 -11.91
C ASN A 647 12.98 17.29 -13.34
N SER A 648 14.03 16.69 -13.90
CA SER A 648 14.68 17.20 -15.11
C SER A 648 14.24 16.45 -16.37
N TYR A 649 13.07 16.79 -16.87
CA TYR A 649 12.57 16.28 -18.14
C TYR A 649 12.75 17.27 -19.29
N TYR A 650 13.83 18.04 -19.28
CA TYR A 650 14.19 18.93 -20.40
C TYR A 650 14.45 18.13 -21.68
N PRO A 651 13.85 18.51 -22.82
CA PRO A 651 14.18 17.88 -24.10
C PRO A 651 15.66 18.09 -24.48
N LEU A 652 16.35 17.01 -24.85
CA LEU A 652 17.74 17.06 -25.33
C LEU A 652 17.85 17.35 -26.83
N SER A 653 16.77 17.15 -27.60
CA SER A 653 16.70 17.49 -29.02
C SER A 653 15.26 17.51 -29.52
N LYS A 654 15.01 18.27 -30.58
CA LYS A 654 13.75 18.22 -31.34
C LYS A 654 13.86 17.34 -32.60
N LYS A 655 15.05 16.83 -32.90
CA LYS A 655 15.33 16.02 -34.12
C LYS A 655 14.94 14.54 -33.88
N GLU A 656 14.61 13.85 -34.95
CA GLU A 656 14.42 12.39 -34.95
C GLU A 656 15.76 11.68 -34.68
N ASN A 657 16.82 12.08 -35.37
CA ASN A 657 18.14 11.46 -35.30
C ASN A 657 19.21 12.51 -34.96
N PRO A 658 19.26 13.00 -33.70
CA PRO A 658 20.33 13.91 -33.28
C PRO A 658 21.67 13.13 -33.14
N THR A 659 22.77 13.83 -33.34
CA THR A 659 24.09 13.29 -32.93
C THR A 659 24.24 13.43 -31.40
N ASN A 660 25.20 12.72 -30.80
CA ASN A 660 25.52 12.87 -29.38
C ASN A 660 26.00 14.30 -29.08
N GLU A 661 26.82 14.88 -29.97
CA GLU A 661 27.30 16.27 -29.83
C GLU A 661 26.15 17.28 -29.81
N GLU A 662 25.13 17.08 -30.64
CA GLU A 662 23.94 17.98 -30.66
C GLU A 662 23.17 17.86 -29.37
N MET A 663 23.00 16.66 -28.81
CA MET A 663 22.32 16.47 -27.52
C MET A 663 23.16 17.02 -26.36
N SER A 664 24.47 16.82 -26.35
CA SER A 664 25.39 17.40 -25.36
C SER A 664 25.35 18.91 -25.37
N LEU A 665 25.39 19.55 -26.53
CA LEU A 665 25.31 21.00 -26.66
C LEU A 665 23.96 21.56 -26.13
N GLN A 666 22.87 20.86 -26.38
CA GLN A 666 21.60 21.22 -25.82
C GLN A 666 21.60 21.07 -24.29
N PHE A 667 22.20 20.00 -23.75
CA PHE A 667 22.33 19.82 -22.32
C PHE A 667 23.22 20.88 -21.66
N ASP A 668 24.27 21.35 -22.30
CA ASP A 668 25.07 22.52 -21.83
C ASP A 668 24.24 23.78 -21.70
N THR A 669 23.29 23.99 -22.61
CA THR A 669 22.31 25.07 -22.50
C THR A 669 21.41 24.91 -21.27
N ILE A 670 20.96 23.68 -20.97
CA ILE A 670 20.17 23.35 -19.79
C ILE A 670 21.00 23.56 -18.51
N LYS A 671 22.25 23.10 -18.48
CA LYS A 671 23.19 23.31 -17.36
C LYS A 671 23.38 24.80 -17.02
N THR A 672 23.41 25.67 -18.03
CA THR A 672 23.47 27.13 -17.81
C THR A 672 22.28 27.65 -17.02
N LYS A 673 21.07 27.13 -17.22
CA LYS A 673 19.87 27.47 -16.45
C LYS A 673 19.95 26.93 -15.03
N ILE A 674 20.37 25.68 -14.87
CA ILE A 674 20.53 25.04 -13.57
C ILE A 674 21.56 25.80 -12.73
N LYS A 675 22.69 26.15 -13.34
CA LYS A 675 23.75 26.93 -12.68
C LYS A 675 23.28 28.31 -12.19
N LYS A 676 22.39 29.00 -12.90
CA LYS A 676 21.82 30.27 -12.42
C LYS A 676 21.05 30.10 -11.11
N VAL A 677 20.30 29.03 -10.93
CA VAL A 677 19.61 28.73 -9.70
C VAL A 677 20.61 28.43 -8.59
N TYR A 678 21.63 27.61 -8.88
CA TYR A 678 22.72 27.35 -7.93
C TYR A 678 23.44 28.64 -7.51
N ASP A 679 23.80 29.50 -8.45
CA ASP A 679 24.51 30.75 -8.16
C ASP A 679 23.67 31.71 -7.30
N ARG A 680 22.34 31.67 -7.45
CA ARG A 680 21.40 32.48 -6.64
C ARG A 680 21.27 31.97 -5.20
N PHE A 681 21.18 30.67 -4.98
CA PHE A 681 20.82 30.07 -3.70
C PHE A 681 21.98 29.38 -2.98
N GLN A 682 23.09 29.08 -3.68
CA GLN A 682 24.29 28.40 -3.16
C GLN A 682 23.97 27.08 -2.43
N LYS A 683 22.95 26.34 -2.92
CA LYS A 683 22.54 25.04 -2.38
C LYS A 683 22.82 23.92 -3.37
N PRO A 684 23.25 22.73 -2.92
CA PRO A 684 23.46 21.59 -3.81
C PRO A 684 22.15 21.22 -4.51
N ILE A 685 22.27 20.79 -5.77
CA ILE A 685 21.14 20.39 -6.60
C ILE A 685 21.21 18.89 -6.82
N VAL A 686 20.08 18.22 -6.61
CA VAL A 686 19.88 16.79 -6.90
C VAL A 686 18.82 16.67 -8.00
N PHE A 687 19.13 15.89 -9.02
CA PHE A 687 18.09 15.45 -9.95
C PHE A 687 17.20 14.43 -9.22
N THR A 688 16.10 14.92 -8.63
CA THR A 688 15.12 14.11 -7.88
C THR A 688 14.29 13.22 -8.79
N GLU A 689 14.18 13.60 -10.06
CA GLU A 689 13.74 12.76 -11.17
C GLU A 689 14.45 13.16 -12.47
N ILE A 690 14.84 12.17 -13.22
CA ILE A 690 15.22 12.26 -14.62
C ILE A 690 15.04 10.89 -15.25
N GLY A 691 14.56 10.81 -16.47
CA GLY A 691 14.35 9.52 -17.10
C GLY A 691 14.06 9.64 -18.58
N PHE A 692 14.37 8.58 -19.29
CA PHE A 692 14.08 8.42 -20.71
C PHE A 692 13.52 7.02 -20.93
N ARG A 693 12.45 6.91 -21.70
CA ARG A 693 11.90 5.62 -22.10
C ARG A 693 12.79 4.95 -23.14
N SER A 694 12.72 3.65 -23.24
CA SER A 694 13.41 2.89 -24.30
C SER A 694 12.60 2.89 -25.61
N VAL A 695 12.50 4.07 -26.24
CA VAL A 695 11.73 4.34 -27.47
C VAL A 695 12.59 5.09 -28.50
N ASP A 696 12.12 5.24 -29.74
CA ASP A 696 12.94 5.79 -30.84
C ASP A 696 13.45 7.22 -30.62
N THR A 697 12.68 8.09 -29.96
CA THR A 697 13.06 9.49 -29.75
C THR A 697 12.83 9.97 -28.32
N PRO A 698 13.43 9.31 -27.30
CA PRO A 698 13.13 9.60 -25.89
C PRO A 698 13.55 11.03 -25.47
N TRP A 699 14.44 11.65 -26.21
CA TRP A 699 14.95 13.01 -25.97
C TRP A 699 14.02 14.13 -26.39
N LYS A 700 12.95 13.85 -27.20
CA LYS A 700 12.01 14.91 -27.64
C LYS A 700 11.04 15.34 -26.55
N ASN A 701 10.40 14.37 -25.95
CA ASN A 701 9.42 14.53 -24.87
C ASN A 701 9.70 13.54 -23.76
N PRO A 702 10.75 13.76 -22.95
CA PRO A 702 11.19 12.76 -21.96
C PRO A 702 10.12 12.35 -20.96
N HIS A 703 9.17 13.24 -20.65
CA HIS A 703 8.07 13.00 -19.71
C HIS A 703 6.86 12.26 -20.32
N ALA A 704 6.79 12.13 -21.66
CA ALA A 704 5.61 11.57 -22.32
C ALA A 704 5.53 10.05 -22.19
N GLU A 705 4.33 9.56 -21.90
CA GLU A 705 3.98 8.14 -21.95
C GLU A 705 3.17 7.87 -23.23
N ALA A 706 3.84 7.54 -24.32
CA ALA A 706 3.23 7.12 -25.58
C ALA A 706 3.68 5.71 -25.93
N ASP A 707 2.84 4.96 -26.65
CA ASP A 707 3.22 3.65 -27.20
C ASP A 707 4.05 3.88 -28.47
N ASP A 708 5.36 3.82 -28.31
CA ASP A 708 6.34 4.01 -29.37
C ASP A 708 7.13 2.72 -29.62
N THR A 709 7.80 2.65 -30.78
CA THR A 709 8.71 1.56 -31.12
C THR A 709 9.82 1.44 -30.07
N ILE A 710 10.08 0.22 -29.60
CA ILE A 710 11.11 -0.03 -28.59
C ILE A 710 12.49 0.22 -29.18
N ASN A 711 13.29 1.04 -28.47
CA ASN A 711 14.67 1.35 -28.82
C ASN A 711 15.52 1.56 -27.57
N GLU A 712 16.16 0.49 -27.10
CA GLU A 712 17.01 0.52 -25.91
C GLU A 712 18.31 1.31 -26.13
N GLU A 713 18.82 1.33 -27.35
CA GLU A 713 20.01 2.10 -27.69
C GLU A 713 19.76 3.61 -27.59
N ALA A 714 18.58 4.07 -28.00
CA ALA A 714 18.18 5.47 -27.82
C ALA A 714 18.11 5.86 -26.35
N GLN A 715 17.58 4.99 -25.49
CA GLN A 715 17.58 5.17 -24.04
C GLN A 715 19.01 5.24 -23.50
N ARG A 716 19.86 4.28 -23.85
CA ARG A 716 21.26 4.20 -23.41
C ARG A 716 22.03 5.49 -23.76
N ARG A 717 21.89 5.97 -25.00
CA ARG A 717 22.52 7.23 -25.44
C ARG A 717 22.08 8.44 -24.61
N ALA A 718 20.77 8.55 -24.29
CA ALA A 718 20.28 9.64 -23.48
C ALA A 718 20.84 9.60 -22.05
N TYR A 719 20.95 8.40 -21.44
CA TYR A 719 21.59 8.22 -20.13
C TYR A 719 23.06 8.65 -20.14
N GLU A 720 23.81 8.27 -21.16
CA GLU A 720 25.23 8.59 -21.31
C GLU A 720 25.45 10.11 -21.40
N ILE A 721 24.66 10.82 -22.24
CA ILE A 721 24.71 12.28 -22.37
C ILE A 721 24.52 12.99 -21.01
N ILE A 722 23.57 12.52 -20.22
CA ILE A 722 23.31 13.11 -18.88
C ILE A 722 24.49 12.84 -17.95
N PHE A 723 24.97 11.61 -17.85
CA PHE A 723 26.09 11.27 -16.97
C PHE A 723 27.36 12.06 -17.34
N GLU A 724 27.75 12.09 -18.60
CA GLU A 724 28.88 12.86 -19.08
C GLU A 724 28.75 14.35 -18.75
N GLY A 725 27.52 14.88 -18.91
CA GLY A 725 27.28 16.30 -18.72
C GLY A 725 27.27 16.75 -17.26
N ILE A 726 27.03 15.87 -16.27
CA ILE A 726 26.96 16.24 -14.85
C ILE A 726 28.23 15.86 -14.06
N GLN A 727 29.11 15.07 -14.63
CA GLN A 727 30.24 14.44 -13.92
C GLN A 727 31.09 15.44 -13.12
N ASP A 728 31.41 16.60 -13.72
CA ASP A 728 32.32 17.59 -13.15
C ASP A 728 31.59 18.89 -12.69
N GLU A 729 30.27 18.85 -12.59
CA GLU A 729 29.47 20.02 -12.23
C GLU A 729 29.41 20.20 -10.71
N PRO A 730 29.99 21.28 -10.15
CA PRO A 730 30.12 21.47 -8.72
C PRO A 730 28.78 21.69 -8.01
N TRP A 731 27.74 22.05 -8.74
CA TRP A 731 26.38 22.22 -8.23
C TRP A 731 25.63 20.88 -8.12
N CYS A 732 26.03 19.85 -8.86
CA CYS A 732 25.35 18.58 -8.90
C CYS A 732 25.74 17.71 -7.69
N GLN A 733 24.77 17.39 -6.86
CA GLN A 733 24.94 16.52 -5.67
C GLN A 733 24.36 15.13 -5.88
N GLY A 734 23.92 14.80 -7.09
CA GLY A 734 23.51 13.44 -7.44
C GLY A 734 22.29 13.35 -8.33
N ILE A 735 21.92 12.11 -8.59
CA ILE A 735 20.88 11.75 -9.54
C ILE A 735 20.06 10.57 -9.02
N LEU A 736 18.73 10.69 -9.11
CA LEU A 736 17.76 9.65 -8.84
C LEU A 736 16.94 9.41 -10.11
N TRP A 737 17.32 8.37 -10.84
CA TRP A 737 16.67 8.03 -12.10
C TRP A 737 15.19 7.66 -11.92
N TRP A 738 14.34 8.09 -12.80
CA TRP A 738 12.96 7.65 -12.94
C TRP A 738 12.91 6.51 -13.96
N LYS A 739 12.62 5.23 -13.58
CA LYS A 739 12.43 4.70 -12.23
C LYS A 739 13.00 3.27 -12.15
N PHE A 740 13.06 2.71 -10.94
CA PHE A 740 13.35 1.28 -10.75
C PHE A 740 12.16 0.60 -10.06
N PRO A 741 11.67 -0.55 -10.59
CA PRO A 741 10.44 -1.17 -10.09
C PRO A 741 10.65 -1.94 -8.78
N SER A 742 9.58 -2.14 -7.99
CA SER A 742 9.58 -2.97 -6.77
C SER A 742 9.83 -4.46 -7.03
N PHE A 743 9.82 -4.91 -8.29
CA PHE A 743 10.20 -6.28 -8.67
C PHE A 743 10.87 -6.30 -10.06
N ILE A 744 11.92 -7.13 -10.19
CA ILE A 744 12.81 -7.09 -11.34
C ILE A 744 12.20 -7.65 -12.65
N GLU A 745 11.11 -8.39 -12.57
CA GLU A 745 10.39 -8.94 -13.73
C GLU A 745 9.37 -7.96 -14.34
N TYR A 746 9.33 -6.73 -13.83
CA TYR A 746 8.41 -5.69 -14.32
C TYR A 746 8.49 -5.51 -15.82
N ARG A 747 7.33 -5.66 -16.50
CA ARG A 747 7.15 -5.60 -17.95
C ARG A 747 7.99 -6.58 -18.78
N GLY A 748 8.75 -7.48 -18.16
CA GLY A 748 9.59 -8.45 -18.86
C GLY A 748 10.79 -7.82 -19.58
N GLU A 749 11.34 -8.54 -20.55
CA GLU A 749 12.43 -8.08 -21.42
C GLU A 749 11.87 -7.22 -22.57
N HIS A 750 12.73 -6.38 -23.17
CA HIS A 750 12.41 -5.59 -24.36
C HIS A 750 11.10 -4.78 -24.28
N ASN A 751 11.01 -3.92 -23.28
CA ASN A 751 9.83 -3.07 -23.06
C ASN A 751 10.15 -1.58 -23.24
N SER A 752 9.12 -0.75 -23.47
CA SER A 752 9.24 0.69 -23.69
C SER A 752 9.26 1.55 -22.41
N ALA A 753 9.38 0.96 -21.22
CA ALA A 753 9.30 1.67 -19.93
C ALA A 753 10.58 2.50 -19.63
N PHE A 754 10.47 3.39 -18.65
CA PHE A 754 11.57 4.22 -18.16
C PHE A 754 12.71 3.44 -17.51
N THR A 755 12.40 2.33 -16.84
CA THR A 755 13.40 1.57 -16.11
C THR A 755 14.55 1.11 -17.02
N PRO A 756 15.81 1.25 -16.58
CA PRO A 756 16.95 0.64 -17.29
C PRO A 756 17.09 -0.85 -17.01
N ASN A 757 16.33 -1.40 -16.05
CA ASN A 757 16.41 -2.78 -15.59
C ASN A 757 16.29 -3.77 -16.77
N ASN A 758 17.29 -4.66 -16.90
CA ASN A 758 17.44 -5.66 -17.96
C ASN A 758 17.51 -5.07 -19.38
N LYS A 759 18.04 -3.85 -19.54
CA LYS A 759 18.22 -3.16 -20.84
C LYS A 759 19.66 -2.66 -21.00
N LEU A 760 20.01 -2.20 -22.20
CA LEU A 760 21.36 -1.66 -22.50
C LEU A 760 21.75 -0.51 -21.55
N ALA A 761 20.82 0.32 -21.12
CA ALA A 761 21.07 1.41 -20.20
C ALA A 761 21.47 0.94 -18.78
N GLU A 762 21.17 -0.30 -18.38
CA GLU A 762 21.59 -0.84 -17.07
C GLU A 762 23.12 -0.89 -16.95
N GLU A 763 23.82 -1.32 -17.99
CA GLU A 763 25.28 -1.36 -17.97
C GLU A 763 25.89 0.04 -17.90
N THR A 764 25.35 0.99 -18.67
CA THR A 764 25.75 2.40 -18.56
C THR A 764 25.60 2.93 -17.13
N VAL A 765 24.47 2.66 -16.47
CA VAL A 765 24.29 3.06 -15.08
C VAL A 765 25.31 2.38 -14.15
N ARG A 766 25.56 1.09 -14.33
CA ARG A 766 26.55 0.33 -13.55
C ARG A 766 27.94 0.94 -13.68
N GLU A 767 28.38 1.21 -14.89
CA GLU A 767 29.67 1.82 -15.16
C GLU A 767 29.82 3.18 -14.46
N TRP A 768 28.79 4.03 -14.52
CA TRP A 768 28.83 5.37 -13.93
C TRP A 768 28.67 5.36 -12.39
N PHE A 769 27.87 4.46 -11.85
CA PHE A 769 27.67 4.39 -10.40
C PHE A 769 28.85 3.74 -9.67
N THR A 770 29.66 2.94 -10.34
CA THR A 770 30.85 2.29 -9.74
C THR A 770 32.14 3.13 -9.90
N LYS A 771 32.15 4.15 -10.75
CA LYS A 771 33.19 5.19 -10.79
C LYS A 771 33.08 6.06 -9.54
#